data_5b9cf869ab98d7d26d30c8b38a8f3c52
#
_entry.id   5b9cf869ab98d7d26d30c8b38a8f3c52
#
_cell.length_a   1.000
_cell.length_b   1.000
_cell.length_c   1.000
_cell.angle_alpha   90.00
_cell.angle_beta   90.00
_cell.angle_gamma   90.00
#
_symmetry.space_group_name_H-M   'P 1'
#
loop_
_entity.id
_entity.type
_entity.pdbx_description
1 polymer ?
#
loop_
_entity_poly.entity_id
_entity_poly.type
_entity_poly.pdbx_seq_one_letter_code
_entity_poly.pdbx_strand_id
1 'polypeptide(L)'
;MPKFKLVSKYQPTGDQPQAIATLCDGLDKGIREQTLLGVTGSGKTFTMANIIEHYQRPTLILAHNKTLAAQLYSEFREFFPDNEVHYFVSYFDYYQPEAYIASSDTYIEKDSAINDEIDRLRHGATEALLTRDDVIIVASVSCIYGIGSPEHYTAMSLPLWKKDGRWVVLSGNSPLRKISDATRSVPASDTPVTTGVARGVSEEELLHEAPSLIQSDFIYYLVSMQYHRNDLAFERGNFRVMGDTIDVFPASGEYAYRFEFGFDELEMVKIIDPLTGEIREKPDHIHIFPNTHYATPRDQLDRALETIKAEFDARLSFFERHNKFLEAQRLSQRTKYDLEMLKETGFVKGIENYSRHLDGRRAGEPPATLLDFFPSDFLLLVDESHMTLPQVRGMYNGDHARKEALVEYGFRLPSALDNRPLTFNEFDRHVSHAIYVSATPGEYELEHSPEPAEQVIRPTGLLDPEIEVRGTDGQIDNLMEEIDQRIAKGQRTLVTTLTKRMAEDLTDHLKERGVKTAYIHSDVDTLERGDILRDLRAGVYDVLVGINLLREGLDLPEVSLVAILDADKEGFLRSESALIQTIGRAARHVEGKVIMYADHITESMEKAISETNRRREIQQEYNKKHHITPRGINKEISAGLRAIIPEKEQKNALNLKKVPPEEIPKLIKQLESEMKLAAANLEFERAASLRDLIDDIKSGKADKK
;
A
#
# COMPACT_ATOMS: atom_id res chain seq x y z
N MET A 1 10.81 22.77 13.33
CA MET A 1 10.29 21.62 12.60
C MET A 1 9.85 22.07 11.22
N PRO A 2 10.11 21.32 10.16
CA PRO A 2 9.65 21.70 8.84
C PRO A 2 8.11 21.73 8.81
N LYS A 3 7.56 22.66 8.03
CA LYS A 3 6.11 22.80 7.84
C LYS A 3 5.74 22.25 6.48
N PHE A 4 4.52 21.75 6.33
CA PHE A 4 3.99 21.41 5.01
C PHE A 4 3.90 22.68 4.17
N LYS A 5 4.45 22.59 2.96
CA LYS A 5 4.44 23.66 1.98
C LYS A 5 3.99 23.12 0.64
N LEU A 6 2.80 23.53 0.24
CA LEU A 6 2.21 23.15 -1.05
C LEU A 6 2.93 23.88 -2.19
N VAL A 7 3.46 23.11 -3.14
CA VAL A 7 4.06 23.61 -4.37
C VAL A 7 3.16 23.21 -5.53
N SER A 8 2.51 24.17 -6.17
CA SER A 8 1.63 23.91 -7.29
C SER A 8 1.61 25.05 -8.29
N LYS A 9 1.46 24.71 -9.57
CA LYS A 9 1.21 25.67 -10.66
C LYS A 9 -0.26 26.10 -10.70
N TYR A 10 -1.12 25.40 -9.98
CA TYR A 10 -2.56 25.62 -9.94
C TYR A 10 -2.95 26.45 -8.73
N GLN A 11 -4.07 27.18 -8.87
CA GLN A 11 -4.74 27.85 -7.76
C GLN A 11 -6.15 27.25 -7.61
N PRO A 12 -6.71 27.24 -6.41
CA PRO A 12 -8.08 26.76 -6.21
C PRO A 12 -9.08 27.52 -7.08
N THR A 13 -9.89 26.80 -7.84
CA THR A 13 -10.89 27.35 -8.77
C THR A 13 -12.23 26.66 -8.61
N GLY A 14 -13.28 27.23 -9.23
CA GLY A 14 -14.60 26.67 -9.13
C GLY A 14 -15.18 26.81 -7.73
N ASP A 15 -15.62 25.71 -7.18
CA ASP A 15 -16.11 25.56 -5.80
C ASP A 15 -15.02 25.04 -4.83
N GLN A 16 -13.81 24.76 -5.32
CA GLN A 16 -12.68 24.35 -4.48
C GLN A 16 -12.41 25.33 -3.33
N PRO A 17 -12.32 26.67 -3.53
CA PRO A 17 -12.05 27.60 -2.43
C PRO A 17 -13.09 27.51 -1.30
N GLN A 18 -14.35 27.33 -1.64
CA GLN A 18 -15.43 27.19 -0.66
C GLN A 18 -15.32 25.83 0.09
N ALA A 19 -15.09 24.75 -0.64
CA ALA A 19 -14.92 23.42 -0.05
C ALA A 19 -13.71 23.36 0.89
N ILE A 20 -12.56 23.93 0.48
CA ILE A 20 -11.36 24.03 1.33
C ILE A 20 -11.68 24.85 2.58
N ALA A 21 -12.28 26.03 2.45
CA ALA A 21 -12.61 26.89 3.58
C ALA A 21 -13.54 26.19 4.58
N THR A 22 -14.61 25.51 4.08
CA THR A 22 -15.55 24.76 4.93
C THR A 22 -14.87 23.66 5.71
N LEU A 23 -14.03 22.84 5.06
CA LEU A 23 -13.35 21.71 5.68
C LEU A 23 -12.26 22.17 6.67
N CYS A 24 -11.51 23.22 6.32
CA CYS A 24 -10.52 23.81 7.22
C CYS A 24 -11.15 24.44 8.47
N ASP A 25 -12.24 25.21 8.29
CA ASP A 25 -13.00 25.79 9.41
C ASP A 25 -13.57 24.68 10.32
N GLY A 26 -14.02 23.57 9.75
CA GLY A 26 -14.44 22.40 10.51
C GLY A 26 -13.33 21.77 11.33
N LEU A 27 -12.12 21.61 10.77
CA LEU A 27 -10.94 21.13 11.49
C LEU A 27 -10.55 22.10 12.63
N ASP A 28 -10.53 23.40 12.36
CA ASP A 28 -10.22 24.43 13.34
C ASP A 28 -11.24 24.47 14.51
N LYS A 29 -12.49 24.08 14.24
CA LYS A 29 -13.55 23.93 15.27
C LYS A 29 -13.53 22.58 15.97
N GLY A 30 -12.63 21.66 15.58
CA GLY A 30 -12.53 20.34 16.15
C GLY A 30 -13.64 19.38 15.73
N ILE A 31 -14.26 19.58 14.56
CA ILE A 31 -15.21 18.60 13.98
C ILE A 31 -14.44 17.35 13.63
N ARG A 32 -14.84 16.22 14.23
CA ARG A 32 -14.14 14.95 14.12
C ARG A 32 -14.21 14.36 12.71
N GLU A 33 -15.38 14.41 12.10
CA GLU A 33 -15.64 13.74 10.82
C GLU A 33 -16.36 14.69 9.86
N GLN A 34 -15.81 14.81 8.65
CA GLN A 34 -16.33 15.68 7.61
C GLN A 34 -16.32 14.94 6.27
N THR A 35 -17.16 15.35 5.33
CA THR A 35 -17.25 14.73 4.01
C THR A 35 -17.03 15.76 2.89
N LEU A 36 -16.14 15.43 1.96
CA LEU A 36 -15.99 16.10 0.67
C LEU A 36 -16.73 15.30 -0.41
N LEU A 37 -17.89 15.79 -0.82
CA LEU A 37 -18.63 15.26 -1.97
C LEU A 37 -18.03 15.87 -3.25
N GLY A 38 -17.07 15.20 -3.86
CA GLY A 38 -16.33 15.71 -5.00
C GLY A 38 -16.53 14.87 -6.25
N VAL A 39 -17.06 15.43 -7.33
CA VAL A 39 -17.23 14.71 -8.59
C VAL A 39 -15.88 14.31 -9.21
N THR A 40 -15.89 13.32 -10.09
CA THR A 40 -14.69 12.90 -10.81
C THR A 40 -14.13 14.06 -11.65
N GLY A 41 -12.83 14.33 -11.50
CA GLY A 41 -12.14 15.41 -12.23
C GLY A 41 -12.34 16.82 -11.65
N SER A 42 -12.97 16.98 -10.48
CA SER A 42 -13.09 18.29 -9.79
C SER A 42 -11.79 18.74 -9.10
N GLY A 43 -10.77 17.88 -9.02
CA GLY A 43 -9.49 18.19 -8.35
C GLY A 43 -9.49 17.91 -6.85
N LYS A 44 -10.18 16.84 -6.40
CA LYS A 44 -10.22 16.41 -4.99
C LYS A 44 -8.82 16.30 -4.36
N THR A 45 -7.85 15.71 -5.08
CA THR A 45 -6.46 15.56 -4.58
C THR A 45 -5.84 16.94 -4.26
N PHE A 46 -6.07 17.93 -5.11
CA PHE A 46 -5.58 19.29 -4.85
C PHE A 46 -6.27 19.96 -3.66
N THR A 47 -7.57 19.73 -3.48
CA THR A 47 -8.30 20.14 -2.28
C THR A 47 -7.72 19.50 -1.02
N MET A 48 -7.47 18.19 -1.02
CA MET A 48 -6.81 17.49 0.08
C MET A 48 -5.43 18.10 0.39
N ALA A 49 -4.62 18.42 -0.63
CA ALA A 49 -3.31 19.03 -0.45
C ALA A 49 -3.38 20.41 0.24
N ASN A 50 -4.36 21.25 -0.14
CA ASN A 50 -4.58 22.55 0.52
C ASN A 50 -5.00 22.38 1.99
N ILE A 51 -5.80 21.36 2.31
CA ILE A 51 -6.21 21.06 3.69
C ILE A 51 -5.00 20.62 4.53
N ILE A 52 -4.12 19.76 3.98
CA ILE A 52 -2.88 19.32 4.65
C ILE A 52 -1.98 20.53 4.96
N GLU A 53 -1.81 21.43 3.98
CA GLU A 53 -1.02 22.66 4.18
C GLU A 53 -1.63 23.57 5.26
N HIS A 54 -2.96 23.66 5.35
CA HIS A 54 -3.62 24.44 6.39
C HIS A 54 -3.47 23.80 7.77
N TYR A 55 -3.75 22.50 7.89
CA TYR A 55 -3.85 21.83 9.18
C TYR A 55 -2.50 21.53 9.83
N GLN A 56 -1.43 21.37 9.04
CA GLN A 56 -0.05 21.20 9.52
C GLN A 56 0.14 20.04 10.52
N ARG A 57 -0.47 18.88 10.25
CA ARG A 57 -0.35 17.64 11.04
C ARG A 57 0.07 16.46 10.17
N PRO A 58 0.79 15.47 10.71
CA PRO A 58 1.02 14.22 10.01
C PRO A 58 -0.28 13.68 9.45
N THR A 59 -0.26 13.23 8.20
CA THR A 59 -1.48 12.87 7.49
C THR A 59 -1.41 11.45 6.95
N LEU A 60 -2.46 10.67 7.20
CA LEU A 60 -2.69 9.37 6.58
C LEU A 60 -3.74 9.51 5.47
N ILE A 61 -3.36 9.15 4.24
CA ILE A 61 -4.27 9.07 3.10
C ILE A 61 -4.57 7.61 2.84
N LEU A 62 -5.80 7.18 3.04
CA LEU A 62 -6.22 5.80 2.88
C LEU A 62 -6.94 5.59 1.57
N ALA A 63 -6.45 4.64 0.75
CA ALA A 63 -7.02 4.26 -0.54
C ALA A 63 -7.39 2.77 -0.55
N HIS A 64 -8.45 2.41 -1.29
CA HIS A 64 -8.97 1.04 -1.30
C HIS A 64 -8.12 0.02 -2.06
N ASN A 65 -7.15 0.45 -2.89
CA ASN A 65 -6.24 -0.46 -3.61
C ASN A 65 -4.84 0.14 -3.84
N LYS A 66 -3.88 -0.72 -4.22
CA LYS A 66 -2.48 -0.34 -4.45
C LYS A 66 -2.32 0.66 -5.62
N THR A 67 -3.10 0.53 -6.69
CA THR A 67 -2.99 1.37 -7.89
C THR A 67 -3.39 2.81 -7.59
N LEU A 68 -4.52 3.01 -6.91
CA LEU A 68 -4.97 4.33 -6.48
C LEU A 68 -3.99 4.95 -5.47
N ALA A 69 -3.52 4.15 -4.51
CA ALA A 69 -2.51 4.60 -3.55
C ALA A 69 -1.22 5.05 -4.25
N ALA A 70 -0.75 4.32 -5.29
CA ALA A 70 0.43 4.69 -6.06
C ALA A 70 0.23 6.00 -6.85
N GLN A 71 -0.96 6.20 -7.43
CA GLN A 71 -1.30 7.44 -8.11
C GLN A 71 -1.28 8.62 -7.14
N LEU A 72 -1.98 8.50 -5.99
CA LEU A 72 -2.01 9.54 -4.96
C LEU A 72 -0.61 9.83 -4.42
N TYR A 73 0.19 8.80 -4.14
CA TYR A 73 1.58 8.95 -3.71
C TYR A 73 2.39 9.83 -4.68
N SER A 74 2.28 9.55 -6.00
CA SER A 74 2.96 10.34 -7.02
C SER A 74 2.47 11.80 -7.03
N GLU A 75 1.15 12.02 -6.98
CA GLU A 75 0.56 13.36 -6.97
C GLU A 75 0.98 14.16 -5.72
N PHE A 76 0.95 13.54 -4.53
CA PHE A 76 1.34 14.22 -3.29
C PHE A 76 2.85 14.50 -3.22
N ARG A 77 3.70 13.66 -3.80
CA ARG A 77 5.14 13.97 -3.94
C ARG A 77 5.40 15.21 -4.81
N GLU A 78 4.59 15.40 -5.85
CA GLU A 78 4.68 16.61 -6.69
C GLU A 78 4.18 17.85 -5.93
N PHE A 79 3.15 17.71 -5.09
CA PHE A 79 2.61 18.81 -4.28
C PHE A 79 3.48 19.18 -3.09
N PHE A 80 4.20 18.23 -2.51
CA PHE A 80 5.03 18.42 -1.31
C PHE A 80 6.47 17.93 -1.52
N PRO A 81 7.22 18.54 -2.46
CA PRO A 81 8.57 18.08 -2.81
C PRO A 81 9.60 18.23 -1.69
N ASP A 82 9.36 19.14 -0.74
CA ASP A 82 10.25 19.44 0.38
C ASP A 82 9.85 18.71 1.69
N ASN A 83 8.74 17.95 1.65
CA ASN A 83 8.22 17.21 2.82
C ASN A 83 8.32 15.70 2.61
N GLU A 84 8.13 14.93 3.67
CA GLU A 84 8.21 13.47 3.62
C GLU A 84 6.88 12.87 3.15
N VAL A 85 6.85 12.34 1.94
CA VAL A 85 5.70 11.62 1.39
C VAL A 85 6.09 10.17 1.18
N HIS A 86 5.38 9.24 1.82
CA HIS A 86 5.68 7.82 1.82
C HIS A 86 4.52 6.96 1.33
N TYR A 87 4.87 5.76 0.87
CA TYR A 87 3.94 4.77 0.32
C TYR A 87 3.89 3.54 1.23
N PHE A 88 2.71 3.17 1.71
CA PHE A 88 2.52 2.06 2.64
C PHE A 88 1.40 1.13 2.18
N VAL A 89 1.76 0.08 1.44
CA VAL A 89 0.82 -0.93 0.97
C VAL A 89 1.30 -2.33 1.34
N SER A 90 0.52 -3.37 1.03
CA SER A 90 1.00 -4.74 1.20
C SER A 90 2.26 -4.98 0.36
N TYR A 91 3.32 -5.47 1.00
CA TYR A 91 4.63 -5.72 0.37
C TYR A 91 4.71 -7.04 -0.40
N PHE A 92 3.60 -7.78 -0.48
CA PHE A 92 3.54 -9.00 -1.26
C PHE A 92 3.17 -8.71 -2.72
N ASP A 93 3.98 -9.18 -3.68
CA ASP A 93 3.61 -9.24 -5.09
C ASP A 93 2.60 -10.36 -5.32
N TYR A 94 2.85 -11.51 -4.69
CA TYR A 94 1.94 -12.63 -4.62
C TYR A 94 1.73 -13.02 -3.14
N TYR A 95 0.49 -13.25 -2.75
CA TYR A 95 0.14 -13.67 -1.40
C TYR A 95 -0.96 -14.72 -1.39
N GLN A 96 -0.60 -15.94 -1.03
CA GLN A 96 -1.53 -17.01 -0.69
C GLN A 96 -1.54 -17.18 0.83
N PRO A 97 -2.61 -16.79 1.51
CA PRO A 97 -2.70 -16.96 2.95
C PRO A 97 -2.73 -18.43 3.34
N GLU A 98 -2.09 -18.76 4.46
CA GLU A 98 -2.25 -20.07 5.09
C GLU A 98 -3.74 -20.35 5.37
N ALA A 99 -4.24 -21.49 4.96
CA ALA A 99 -5.63 -21.88 5.17
C ALA A 99 -5.80 -23.39 5.31
N TYR A 100 -6.89 -23.82 5.94
CA TYR A 100 -7.25 -25.21 6.01
C TYR A 100 -8.73 -25.40 5.63
N ILE A 101 -8.98 -26.30 4.68
CA ILE A 101 -10.31 -26.64 4.19
C ILE A 101 -10.68 -28.01 4.78
N ALA A 102 -11.45 -27.99 5.87
CA ALA A 102 -11.81 -29.21 6.60
C ALA A 102 -12.62 -30.22 5.78
N SER A 103 -13.46 -29.75 4.83
CA SER A 103 -14.30 -30.63 3.99
C SER A 103 -13.49 -31.51 3.03
N SER A 104 -12.28 -31.07 2.63
CA SER A 104 -11.39 -31.82 1.72
C SER A 104 -10.08 -32.25 2.37
N ASP A 105 -9.90 -32.01 3.70
CA ASP A 105 -8.65 -32.19 4.45
C ASP A 105 -7.45 -31.60 3.71
N THR A 106 -7.64 -30.39 3.17
CA THR A 106 -6.62 -29.71 2.36
C THR A 106 -5.99 -28.58 3.16
N TYR A 107 -4.70 -28.70 3.45
CA TYR A 107 -3.89 -27.62 4.00
C TYR A 107 -3.22 -26.84 2.89
N ILE A 108 -3.42 -25.55 2.89
CA ILE A 108 -2.80 -24.59 1.98
C ILE A 108 -1.70 -23.89 2.77
N GLU A 109 -0.46 -24.13 2.39
CA GLU A 109 0.67 -23.45 3.01
C GLU A 109 0.71 -21.98 2.60
N LYS A 110 1.19 -21.11 3.53
CA LYS A 110 1.45 -19.70 3.21
C LYS A 110 2.53 -19.62 2.14
N ASP A 111 2.16 -19.09 0.98
CA ASP A 111 3.09 -18.76 -0.10
C ASP A 111 3.06 -17.26 -0.37
N SER A 112 4.23 -16.66 -0.49
CA SER A 112 4.33 -15.21 -0.69
C SER A 112 5.66 -14.82 -1.31
N ALA A 113 5.60 -13.93 -2.30
CA ALA A 113 6.74 -13.24 -2.85
C ALA A 113 6.76 -11.81 -2.27
N ILE A 114 7.86 -11.46 -1.60
CA ILE A 114 8.06 -10.12 -1.03
C ILE A 114 8.67 -9.23 -2.09
N ASN A 115 8.14 -8.03 -2.22
CA ASN A 115 8.71 -6.97 -3.03
C ASN A 115 9.63 -6.12 -2.15
N ASP A 116 10.94 -6.25 -2.34
CA ASP A 116 11.96 -5.56 -1.54
C ASP A 116 11.84 -4.03 -1.59
N GLU A 117 11.35 -3.49 -2.71
CA GLU A 117 11.19 -2.05 -2.85
C GLU A 117 9.97 -1.53 -2.07
N ILE A 118 8.86 -2.28 -2.09
CA ILE A 118 7.69 -1.93 -1.27
C ILE A 118 8.04 -2.09 0.22
N ASP A 119 8.81 -3.11 0.58
CA ASP A 119 9.25 -3.30 1.97
C ASP A 119 10.13 -2.14 2.44
N ARG A 120 11.08 -1.70 1.61
CA ARG A 120 11.87 -0.49 1.84
C ARG A 120 11.00 0.74 2.10
N LEU A 121 9.98 0.96 1.24
CA LEU A 121 9.07 2.11 1.39
C LEU A 121 8.26 2.03 2.68
N ARG A 122 7.88 0.83 3.15
CA ARG A 122 7.19 0.63 4.42
C ARG A 122 8.08 0.98 5.62
N HIS A 123 9.33 0.54 5.61
CA HIS A 123 10.30 0.91 6.63
C HIS A 123 10.53 2.43 6.64
N GLY A 124 10.73 3.05 5.47
CA GLY A 124 10.83 4.49 5.36
C GLY A 124 9.62 5.26 5.91
N ALA A 125 8.41 4.73 5.72
CA ALA A 125 7.19 5.33 6.26
C ALA A 125 7.16 5.34 7.81
N THR A 126 7.47 4.21 8.44
CA THR A 126 7.49 4.11 9.92
C THR A 126 8.63 4.91 10.53
N GLU A 127 9.80 4.92 9.92
CA GLU A 127 10.95 5.74 10.36
C GLU A 127 10.66 7.23 10.26
N ALA A 128 10.04 7.69 9.16
CA ALA A 128 9.65 9.08 9.00
C ALA A 128 8.66 9.51 10.09
N LEU A 129 7.65 8.69 10.40
CA LEU A 129 6.68 8.99 11.47
C LEU A 129 7.32 9.10 12.86
N LEU A 130 8.42 8.38 13.12
CA LEU A 130 9.13 8.42 14.38
C LEU A 130 10.13 9.59 14.49
N THR A 131 10.52 10.18 13.35
CA THR A 131 11.60 11.18 13.31
C THR A 131 11.15 12.56 12.83
N ARG A 132 9.99 12.68 12.17
CA ARG A 132 9.50 13.94 11.58
C ARG A 132 8.01 14.16 11.85
N ASP A 133 7.58 15.42 11.78
CA ASP A 133 6.17 15.81 11.93
C ASP A 133 5.52 16.23 10.60
N ASP A 134 6.30 16.44 9.54
CA ASP A 134 5.83 16.82 8.21
C ASP A 134 5.72 15.61 7.27
N VAL A 135 4.99 14.58 7.73
CA VAL A 135 4.89 13.27 7.06
C VAL A 135 3.50 13.04 6.49
N ILE A 136 3.44 12.68 5.22
CA ILE A 136 2.23 12.20 4.53
C ILE A 136 2.45 10.73 4.18
N ILE A 137 1.58 9.85 4.68
CA ILE A 137 1.59 8.44 4.30
C ILE A 137 0.39 8.16 3.41
N VAL A 138 0.65 7.65 2.21
CA VAL A 138 -0.42 7.12 1.34
C VAL A 138 -0.45 5.61 1.49
N ALA A 139 -1.54 5.09 2.03
CA ALA A 139 -1.66 3.69 2.40
C ALA A 139 -2.86 3.00 1.76
N SER A 140 -2.76 1.67 1.61
CA SER A 140 -3.92 0.81 1.41
C SER A 140 -4.45 0.29 2.75
N VAL A 141 -5.52 -0.48 2.74
CA VAL A 141 -6.08 -1.13 3.94
C VAL A 141 -5.07 -1.97 4.73
N SER A 142 -3.89 -2.25 4.18
CA SER A 142 -2.79 -2.94 4.89
C SER A 142 -2.31 -2.17 6.14
N CYS A 143 -2.60 -0.89 6.26
CA CYS A 143 -2.25 -0.06 7.43
C CYS A 143 -2.95 -0.48 8.73
N ILE A 144 -4.09 -1.21 8.65
CA ILE A 144 -4.81 -1.72 9.83
C ILE A 144 -4.35 -3.11 10.30
N TYR A 145 -3.36 -3.71 9.62
CA TYR A 145 -2.77 -4.98 10.01
C TYR A 145 -1.60 -4.77 10.97
N GLY A 146 -1.38 -5.75 11.86
CA GLY A 146 -0.27 -5.71 12.82
C GLY A 146 1.10 -5.69 12.13
N ILE A 147 1.95 -4.77 12.56
CA ILE A 147 3.32 -4.62 12.05
C ILE A 147 4.39 -4.68 13.15
N GLY A 148 3.99 -4.75 14.42
CA GLY A 148 4.88 -4.71 15.59
C GLY A 148 4.79 -3.40 16.36
N SER A 149 5.27 -3.41 17.62
CA SER A 149 5.16 -2.27 18.53
C SER A 149 6.10 -1.12 18.14
N PRO A 150 5.60 0.12 17.99
CA PRO A 150 6.46 1.30 17.76
C PRO A 150 7.41 1.53 18.92
N GLU A 151 7.03 1.19 20.17
CA GLU A 151 7.88 1.31 21.35
C GLU A 151 9.10 0.38 21.25
N HIS A 152 8.90 -0.90 20.87
CA HIS A 152 9.99 -1.85 20.67
C HIS A 152 10.88 -1.46 19.50
N TYR A 153 10.28 -1.06 18.38
CA TYR A 153 11.00 -0.63 17.18
C TYR A 153 11.89 0.58 17.47
N THR A 154 11.39 1.57 18.23
CA THR A 154 12.15 2.73 18.66
C THR A 154 13.22 2.37 19.70
N ALA A 155 12.88 1.53 20.69
CA ALA A 155 13.82 1.15 21.75
C ALA A 155 15.04 0.37 21.22
N MET A 156 14.88 -0.35 20.12
CA MET A 156 15.96 -1.09 19.46
C MET A 156 16.70 -0.28 18.41
N SER A 157 16.25 0.94 18.07
CA SER A 157 16.94 1.80 17.12
C SER A 157 18.21 2.40 17.72
N LEU A 158 19.18 2.75 16.87
CA LEU A 158 20.48 3.27 17.26
C LEU A 158 20.66 4.71 16.74
N PRO A 159 20.32 5.72 17.52
CA PRO A 159 20.61 7.12 17.20
C PRO A 159 22.07 7.45 17.52
N LEU A 160 22.81 7.95 16.54
CA LEU A 160 24.21 8.31 16.62
C LEU A 160 24.40 9.80 16.30
N TRP A 161 25.13 10.50 17.18
CA TRP A 161 25.42 11.93 17.05
C TRP A 161 26.91 12.19 17.18
N LYS A 162 27.41 13.13 16.39
CA LYS A 162 28.78 13.59 16.48
C LYS A 162 28.85 14.82 17.39
N LYS A 163 29.55 14.70 18.52
CA LYS A 163 29.78 15.77 19.46
C LYS A 163 31.28 15.91 19.77
N ASP A 164 31.82 17.13 19.68
CA ASP A 164 33.24 17.40 19.95
C ASP A 164 34.22 16.49 19.23
N GLY A 165 33.85 16.07 17.98
CA GLY A 165 34.63 15.18 17.16
C GLY A 165 34.47 13.69 17.46
N ARG A 166 33.67 13.31 18.47
CA ARG A 166 33.35 11.89 18.82
C ARG A 166 31.93 11.53 18.48
N TRP A 167 31.71 10.26 18.12
CA TRP A 167 30.39 9.71 17.92
C TRP A 167 29.88 9.08 19.21
N VAL A 168 28.67 9.43 19.61
CA VAL A 168 28.03 8.97 20.83
C VAL A 168 26.65 8.35 20.52
N VAL A 169 26.28 7.33 21.30
CA VAL A 169 24.95 6.71 21.25
C VAL A 169 24.05 7.45 22.25
N LEU A 170 22.92 7.94 21.79
CA LEU A 170 21.91 8.47 22.69
C LEU A 170 21.01 7.32 23.18
N SER A 171 21.28 6.83 24.39
CA SER A 171 20.47 5.79 25.01
C SER A 171 19.19 6.38 25.62
N GLY A 172 18.06 5.85 25.20
CA GLY A 172 16.76 6.08 25.80
C GLY A 172 16.05 7.37 25.36
N ASN A 173 15.04 7.24 24.55
CA ASN A 173 14.14 8.24 23.96
C ASN A 173 14.80 9.13 22.90
N SER A 174 14.43 8.92 21.65
CA SER A 174 14.82 9.79 20.55
C SER A 174 14.52 11.25 20.90
N PRO A 175 15.53 12.17 20.94
CA PRO A 175 15.31 13.58 21.25
C PRO A 175 14.55 14.31 20.14
N LEU A 176 14.28 13.65 19.02
CA LEU A 176 13.65 14.24 17.83
C LEU A 176 12.13 14.35 17.92
N ARG A 177 11.51 13.69 18.88
CA ARG A 177 10.08 13.87 19.16
C ARG A 177 9.90 14.26 20.62
N LYS A 178 9.54 15.52 20.89
CA LYS A 178 8.85 15.88 22.13
C LYS A 178 7.50 15.18 22.05
N ILE A 179 7.42 13.95 22.56
CA ILE A 179 6.13 13.35 22.91
C ILE A 179 5.58 14.30 23.98
N SER A 180 4.62 15.12 23.59
CA SER A 180 3.84 15.88 24.56
C SER A 180 3.06 14.84 25.38
N ASP A 181 3.55 14.54 26.58
CA ASP A 181 2.93 13.64 27.57
C ASP A 181 1.52 14.08 28.02
N ALA A 182 0.85 14.92 27.23
CA ALA A 182 -0.35 15.60 27.67
C ALA A 182 -1.67 14.92 27.24
N THR A 183 -1.71 13.86 26.43
CA THR A 183 -3.03 13.37 25.92
C THR A 183 -3.16 11.87 25.69
N ARG A 184 -2.39 10.99 26.31
CA ARG A 184 -2.78 9.58 26.37
C ARG A 184 -3.61 9.33 27.61
N SER A 185 -4.90 9.63 27.54
CA SER A 185 -5.90 9.09 28.47
C SER A 185 -6.26 7.65 28.06
N VAL A 186 -5.37 6.71 28.37
CA VAL A 186 -5.75 5.31 28.53
C VAL A 186 -6.26 5.17 29.97
N PRO A 187 -7.41 4.57 30.25
CA PRO A 187 -7.85 4.34 31.63
C PRO A 187 -6.80 3.45 32.32
N ALA A 188 -6.22 3.99 33.36
CA ALA A 188 -5.19 3.37 34.16
C ALA A 188 -5.72 2.05 34.76
N SER A 189 -5.07 0.94 34.44
CA SER A 189 -4.93 -0.16 35.38
C SER A 189 -3.62 0.08 36.14
N ASP A 190 -3.76 0.23 37.44
CA ASP A 190 -2.68 0.52 38.39
C ASP A 190 -1.54 -0.50 38.32
N THR A 191 -0.44 -0.15 37.66
CA THR A 191 0.91 -0.56 38.03
C THR A 191 1.90 0.45 37.46
N PRO A 192 2.74 1.11 38.26
CA PRO A 192 3.70 2.08 37.75
C PRO A 192 4.88 1.34 37.13
N VAL A 193 4.98 1.34 35.80
CA VAL A 193 6.26 1.14 35.13
C VAL A 193 7.02 2.45 35.29
N THR A 194 7.95 2.48 36.20
CA THR A 194 8.90 3.57 36.40
C THR A 194 9.85 3.65 35.21
N THR A 195 9.45 4.35 34.16
CA THR A 195 10.39 4.95 33.23
C THR A 195 10.93 6.22 33.89
N GLY A 196 12.06 6.05 34.60
CA GLY A 196 12.77 7.16 35.21
C GLY A 196 13.45 8.03 34.16
N VAL A 197 12.71 8.97 33.57
CA VAL A 197 13.30 10.14 32.98
C VAL A 197 13.12 11.26 34.01
N ALA A 198 14.19 11.57 34.71
CA ALA A 198 14.24 12.70 35.64
C ALA A 198 13.92 13.99 34.87
N ARG A 199 12.83 14.65 35.24
CA ARG A 199 12.51 16.01 34.81
C ARG A 199 13.69 16.92 35.22
N GLY A 200 14.38 17.48 34.23
CA GLY A 200 15.34 18.58 34.48
C GLY A 200 16.77 18.38 33.96
N VAL A 201 17.08 17.31 33.24
CA VAL A 201 18.39 17.11 32.58
C VAL A 201 18.37 17.79 31.22
N SER A 202 19.30 18.71 30.96
CA SER A 202 19.42 19.36 29.65
C SER A 202 19.95 18.39 28.61
N GLU A 203 19.61 18.62 27.34
CA GLU A 203 20.10 17.81 26.18
C GLU A 203 21.65 17.79 26.16
N GLU A 204 22.29 18.85 26.62
CA GLU A 204 23.75 18.96 26.79
C GLU A 204 24.31 18.03 27.88
N GLU A 205 23.57 17.83 28.98
CA GLU A 205 24.02 16.94 30.08
C GLU A 205 23.89 15.47 29.69
N LEU A 206 22.84 15.08 28.97
CA LEU A 206 22.65 13.70 28.42
C LEU A 206 23.76 13.31 27.42
N LEU A 207 24.26 14.29 26.66
CA LEU A 207 25.33 14.06 25.70
C LEU A 207 26.73 13.98 26.38
N HIS A 208 26.91 14.48 27.59
CA HIS A 208 28.20 14.43 28.29
C HIS A 208 28.55 13.09 28.92
N GLU A 209 27.53 12.25 29.23
CA GLU A 209 27.70 10.95 29.87
C GLU A 209 27.53 9.76 28.87
N ALA A 210 27.24 10.05 27.60
CA ALA A 210 27.02 8.99 26.60
C ALA A 210 28.33 8.24 26.28
N PRO A 211 28.35 6.90 26.34
CA PRO A 211 29.57 6.13 26.05
C PRO A 211 29.92 6.21 24.56
N SER A 212 31.22 6.18 24.25
CA SER A 212 31.70 5.98 22.89
C SER A 212 31.32 4.59 22.37
N LEU A 213 30.97 4.52 21.09
CA LEU A 213 30.60 3.25 20.45
C LEU A 213 31.85 2.49 20.02
N ILE A 214 32.06 1.30 20.60
CA ILE A 214 33.13 0.39 20.17
C ILE A 214 32.64 -0.60 19.11
N GLN A 215 33.58 -1.11 18.28
CA GLN A 215 33.26 -1.96 17.14
C GLN A 215 32.47 -3.24 17.52
N SER A 216 32.87 -3.90 18.61
CA SER A 216 32.19 -5.12 19.07
C SER A 216 30.74 -4.87 19.49
N ASP A 217 30.49 -3.76 20.20
CA ASP A 217 29.16 -3.38 20.64
C ASP A 217 28.29 -3.02 19.44
N PHE A 218 28.85 -2.32 18.45
CA PHE A 218 28.13 -1.97 17.24
C PHE A 218 27.69 -3.22 16.47
N ILE A 219 28.54 -4.22 16.31
CA ILE A 219 28.18 -5.50 15.70
C ILE A 219 27.06 -6.19 16.50
N TYR A 220 27.16 -6.18 17.84
CA TYR A 220 26.12 -6.74 18.70
C TYR A 220 24.76 -6.02 18.50
N TYR A 221 24.77 -4.67 18.45
CA TYR A 221 23.55 -3.90 18.14
C TYR A 221 22.95 -4.24 16.78
N LEU A 222 23.77 -4.34 15.72
CA LEU A 222 23.30 -4.70 14.38
C LEU A 222 22.64 -6.08 14.37
N VAL A 223 23.25 -7.09 15.01
CA VAL A 223 22.68 -8.42 15.12
C VAL A 223 21.38 -8.41 15.93
N SER A 224 21.33 -7.68 17.04
CA SER A 224 20.12 -7.55 17.85
C SER A 224 18.97 -6.86 17.09
N MET A 225 19.27 -5.91 16.21
CA MET A 225 18.34 -5.25 15.28
C MET A 225 17.98 -6.12 14.05
N GLN A 226 18.39 -7.40 14.04
CA GLN A 226 18.13 -8.36 12.97
C GLN A 226 18.81 -8.04 11.63
N TYR A 227 19.94 -7.30 11.62
CA TYR A 227 20.80 -7.21 10.46
C TYR A 227 21.62 -8.48 10.29
N HIS A 228 21.81 -8.90 9.04
CA HIS A 228 22.58 -10.10 8.72
C HIS A 228 23.98 -9.74 8.25
N ARG A 229 25.01 -10.43 8.78
CA ARG A 229 26.36 -10.26 8.25
C ARG A 229 26.47 -11.00 6.92
N ASN A 230 26.79 -10.25 5.86
CA ASN A 230 27.08 -10.81 4.55
C ASN A 230 28.19 -9.99 3.88
N ASP A 231 29.40 -10.55 3.91
CA ASP A 231 30.58 -9.88 3.36
C ASP A 231 30.68 -10.02 1.83
N LEU A 232 29.87 -10.90 1.20
CA LEU A 232 29.90 -11.19 -0.24
C LEU A 232 28.78 -10.51 -1.02
N ALA A 233 27.54 -10.61 -0.52
CA ALA A 233 26.35 -9.99 -1.12
C ALA A 233 25.86 -8.87 -0.21
N PHE A 234 26.18 -7.63 -0.56
CA PHE A 234 25.82 -6.44 0.21
C PHE A 234 24.47 -5.90 -0.26
N GLU A 235 23.41 -6.43 0.35
CA GLU A 235 22.01 -6.10 0.06
C GLU A 235 21.38 -5.37 1.26
N ARG A 236 20.16 -4.82 1.09
CA ARG A 236 19.43 -4.18 2.19
C ARG A 236 19.23 -5.15 3.36
N GLY A 237 19.33 -4.61 4.57
CA GLY A 237 19.26 -5.42 5.80
C GLY A 237 20.55 -6.19 6.12
N ASN A 238 21.61 -6.01 5.33
CA ASN A 238 22.90 -6.63 5.57
C ASN A 238 23.94 -5.62 6.06
N PHE A 239 24.91 -6.14 6.81
CA PHE A 239 26.14 -5.42 7.08
C PHE A 239 27.35 -6.29 6.71
N ARG A 240 28.49 -5.65 6.40
CA ARG A 240 29.75 -6.32 6.14
C ARG A 240 30.88 -5.69 6.97
N VAL A 241 31.85 -6.50 7.33
CA VAL A 241 32.98 -6.08 8.16
C VAL A 241 34.28 -6.24 7.37
N MET A 242 35.02 -5.17 7.23
CA MET A 242 36.32 -5.14 6.51
C MET A 242 37.37 -4.47 7.39
N GLY A 243 38.00 -5.25 8.28
CA GLY A 243 38.95 -4.72 9.28
C GLY A 243 38.25 -3.76 10.23
N ASP A 244 38.73 -2.53 10.29
CA ASP A 244 38.20 -1.47 11.15
C ASP A 244 37.02 -0.70 10.49
N THR A 245 36.47 -1.23 9.40
CA THR A 245 35.37 -0.63 8.68
C THR A 245 34.16 -1.54 8.66
N ILE A 246 32.99 -0.98 8.99
CA ILE A 246 31.71 -1.68 8.90
C ILE A 246 30.80 -0.90 7.95
N ASP A 247 30.30 -1.54 6.90
CA ASP A 247 29.27 -1.00 6.03
C ASP A 247 27.92 -1.60 6.42
N VAL A 248 26.90 -0.76 6.58
CA VAL A 248 25.51 -1.15 6.91
C VAL A 248 24.58 -0.65 5.84
N PHE A 249 23.77 -1.52 5.27
CA PHE A 249 22.74 -1.12 4.31
C PHE A 249 21.36 -1.20 4.98
N PRO A 250 20.77 -0.05 5.39
CA PRO A 250 19.49 -0.03 6.10
C PRO A 250 18.35 -0.60 5.28
N ALA A 251 17.33 -1.17 5.95
CA ALA A 251 16.13 -1.69 5.30
C ALA A 251 15.36 -0.61 4.51
N SER A 252 15.29 0.62 5.04
CA SER A 252 14.65 1.80 4.42
C SER A 252 15.53 2.52 3.41
N GLY A 253 16.86 2.28 3.44
CA GLY A 253 17.85 3.11 2.75
C GLY A 253 17.93 2.89 1.24
N GLU A 254 18.21 3.98 0.51
CA GLU A 254 18.74 3.93 -0.86
C GLU A 254 20.27 3.87 -0.88
N TYR A 255 20.89 4.35 0.19
CA TYR A 255 22.32 4.42 0.41
C TYR A 255 22.72 3.61 1.64
N ALA A 256 23.98 3.20 1.68
CA ALA A 256 24.55 2.52 2.82
C ALA A 256 25.36 3.49 3.70
N TYR A 257 25.51 3.12 4.97
CA TYR A 257 26.36 3.82 5.91
C TYR A 257 27.70 3.09 6.05
N ARG A 258 28.80 3.79 5.99
CA ARG A 258 30.15 3.31 6.28
C ARG A 258 30.63 3.88 7.60
N PHE A 259 30.97 2.99 8.54
CA PHE A 259 31.51 3.29 9.86
C PHE A 259 32.99 2.95 9.88
N GLU A 260 33.84 3.93 10.19
CA GLU A 260 35.28 3.75 10.31
C GLU A 260 35.67 3.85 11.79
N PHE A 261 36.29 2.79 12.31
CA PHE A 261 36.74 2.69 13.69
C PHE A 261 38.26 2.91 13.78
N GLY A 262 38.72 3.63 14.79
CA GLY A 262 40.12 3.79 15.12
C GLY A 262 40.33 3.48 16.58
N PHE A 263 41.29 2.60 16.90
CA PHE A 263 41.52 2.11 18.28
C PHE A 263 40.23 1.59 18.95
N ASP A 264 39.42 0.86 18.21
CA ASP A 264 38.09 0.33 18.56
C ASP A 264 36.95 1.35 18.75
N GLU A 265 37.21 2.65 18.70
CA GLU A 265 36.19 3.68 18.80
C GLU A 265 35.72 4.18 17.43
N LEU A 266 34.44 4.55 17.30
CA LEU A 266 33.88 5.10 16.06
C LEU A 266 34.41 6.52 15.80
N GLU A 267 35.22 6.67 14.75
CA GLU A 267 35.82 7.95 14.34
C GLU A 267 35.00 8.68 13.28
N MET A 268 34.47 7.97 12.29
CA MET A 268 33.81 8.59 11.15
C MET A 268 32.64 7.75 10.62
N VAL A 269 31.59 8.47 10.20
CA VAL A 269 30.47 7.91 9.47
C VAL A 269 30.35 8.60 8.11
N LYS A 270 30.08 7.81 7.07
CA LYS A 270 29.91 8.27 5.67
C LYS A 270 28.66 7.63 5.10
N ILE A 271 27.94 8.39 4.28
CA ILE A 271 26.89 7.85 3.42
C ILE A 271 27.53 7.49 2.10
N ILE A 272 27.38 6.24 1.67
CA ILE A 272 27.99 5.70 0.46
C ILE A 272 26.95 5.09 -0.49
N ASP A 273 27.26 5.13 -1.76
CA ASP A 273 26.55 4.32 -2.75
C ASP A 273 26.91 2.83 -2.55
N PRO A 274 25.90 1.93 -2.36
CA PRO A 274 26.17 0.52 -2.02
C PRO A 274 26.86 -0.27 -3.15
N LEU A 275 26.74 0.16 -4.40
CA LEU A 275 27.30 -0.50 -5.59
C LEU A 275 28.71 0.01 -5.89
N THR A 276 28.91 1.33 -5.88
CA THR A 276 30.18 1.96 -6.29
C THR A 276 31.10 2.26 -5.12
N GLY A 277 30.57 2.34 -3.88
CA GLY A 277 31.29 2.77 -2.70
C GLY A 277 31.61 4.29 -2.68
N GLU A 278 31.06 5.06 -3.63
CA GLU A 278 31.26 6.50 -3.71
C GLU A 278 30.64 7.21 -2.49
N ILE A 279 31.41 8.11 -1.90
CA ILE A 279 30.96 8.87 -0.73
C ILE A 279 30.03 9.99 -1.22
N ARG A 280 28.79 9.98 -0.71
CA ARG A 280 27.77 11.00 -1.01
C ARG A 280 27.83 12.13 0.02
N GLU A 281 27.94 11.79 1.31
CA GLU A 281 27.85 12.73 2.39
C GLU A 281 28.64 12.25 3.62
N LYS A 282 28.97 13.17 4.51
CA LYS A 282 29.51 12.91 5.85
C LYS A 282 28.57 13.56 6.87
N PRO A 283 27.58 12.83 7.37
CA PRO A 283 26.60 13.36 8.29
C PRO A 283 27.20 13.60 9.67
N ASP A 284 26.62 14.51 10.45
CA ASP A 284 26.92 14.71 11.88
C ASP A 284 25.95 13.96 12.80
N HIS A 285 24.87 13.40 12.24
CA HIS A 285 23.93 12.53 12.95
C HIS A 285 23.33 11.50 11.99
N ILE A 286 23.06 10.31 12.51
CA ILE A 286 22.33 9.25 11.80
C ILE A 286 21.46 8.49 12.78
N HIS A 287 20.43 7.82 12.26
CA HIS A 287 19.57 6.95 13.03
C HIS A 287 19.42 5.62 12.29
N ILE A 288 19.84 4.51 12.90
CA ILE A 288 19.70 3.18 12.35
C ILE A 288 18.50 2.52 13.04
N PHE A 289 17.54 2.11 12.24
CA PHE A 289 16.35 1.39 12.71
C PHE A 289 16.51 -0.12 12.51
N PRO A 290 15.74 -0.95 13.24
CA PRO A 290 15.77 -2.40 13.06
C PRO A 290 15.42 -2.84 11.65
N ASN A 291 16.01 -3.94 11.21
CA ASN A 291 15.77 -4.54 9.88
C ASN A 291 14.38 -5.19 9.74
N THR A 292 13.62 -5.29 10.81
CA THR A 292 12.25 -5.80 10.83
C THR A 292 11.41 -5.05 11.84
N HIS A 293 10.14 -4.84 11.53
CA HIS A 293 9.20 -4.23 12.48
C HIS A 293 8.89 -5.12 13.70
N TYR A 294 9.13 -6.43 13.60
CA TYR A 294 8.96 -7.40 14.70
C TYR A 294 10.25 -7.59 15.54
N ALA A 295 11.21 -6.68 15.45
CA ALA A 295 12.37 -6.69 16.32
C ALA A 295 11.92 -6.57 17.79
N THR A 296 12.36 -7.51 18.63
CA THR A 296 11.94 -7.62 20.03
C THR A 296 13.15 -7.63 20.94
N PRO A 297 13.22 -6.80 21.99
CA PRO A 297 14.28 -6.82 22.98
C PRO A 297 14.44 -8.21 23.62
N ARG A 298 15.68 -8.60 23.93
CA ARG A 298 16.01 -9.97 24.38
C ARG A 298 15.24 -10.39 25.62
N ASP A 299 15.10 -9.51 26.60
CA ASP A 299 14.37 -9.78 27.83
C ASP A 299 12.86 -10.01 27.59
N GLN A 300 12.30 -9.37 26.57
CA GLN A 300 10.93 -9.58 26.16
C GLN A 300 10.76 -10.87 25.36
N LEU A 301 11.74 -11.19 24.50
CA LEU A 301 11.76 -12.45 23.78
C LEU A 301 11.81 -13.65 24.74
N ASP A 302 12.64 -13.57 25.78
CA ASP A 302 12.75 -14.63 26.79
C ASP A 302 11.41 -14.84 27.53
N ARG A 303 10.71 -13.76 27.91
CA ARG A 303 9.36 -13.82 28.47
C ARG A 303 8.34 -14.39 27.47
N ALA A 304 8.43 -13.98 26.21
CA ALA A 304 7.55 -14.50 25.17
C ALA A 304 7.72 -16.01 24.98
N LEU A 305 8.94 -16.53 24.99
CA LEU A 305 9.21 -17.96 24.89
C LEU A 305 8.55 -18.76 26.02
N GLU A 306 8.57 -18.24 27.27
CA GLU A 306 7.90 -18.86 28.42
C GLU A 306 6.39 -18.88 28.24
N THR A 307 5.79 -17.76 27.81
CA THR A 307 4.34 -17.65 27.64
C THR A 307 3.82 -18.43 26.42
N ILE A 308 4.57 -18.49 25.32
CA ILE A 308 4.29 -19.35 24.15
C ILE A 308 4.31 -20.82 24.59
N LYS A 309 5.32 -21.22 25.35
CA LYS A 309 5.42 -22.59 25.84
C LYS A 309 4.25 -22.97 26.76
N ALA A 310 3.85 -22.08 27.67
CA ALA A 310 2.71 -22.31 28.55
C ALA A 310 1.39 -22.45 27.77
N GLU A 311 1.16 -21.62 26.74
CA GLU A 311 -0.01 -21.75 25.87
C GLU A 311 0.02 -23.04 25.06
N PHE A 312 1.20 -23.43 24.54
CA PHE A 312 1.41 -24.67 23.82
C PHE A 312 1.08 -25.90 24.67
N ASP A 313 1.61 -25.98 25.90
CA ASP A 313 1.38 -27.10 26.80
C ASP A 313 -0.11 -27.20 27.18
N ALA A 314 -0.79 -26.09 27.41
CA ALA A 314 -2.21 -26.03 27.68
C ALA A 314 -3.05 -26.51 26.47
N ARG A 315 -2.69 -26.06 25.23
CA ARG A 315 -3.42 -26.44 24.02
C ARG A 315 -3.18 -27.90 23.65
N LEU A 316 -1.95 -28.42 23.83
CA LEU A 316 -1.63 -29.82 23.63
C LEU A 316 -2.48 -30.72 24.56
N SER A 317 -2.51 -30.40 25.86
CA SER A 317 -3.34 -31.11 26.85
C SER A 317 -4.85 -31.01 26.53
N PHE A 318 -5.30 -29.93 25.93
CA PHE A 318 -6.69 -29.82 25.45
C PHE A 318 -6.97 -30.81 24.32
N PHE A 319 -6.12 -30.88 23.31
CA PHE A 319 -6.28 -31.82 22.19
C PHE A 319 -6.24 -33.28 22.64
N GLU A 320 -5.28 -33.65 23.50
CA GLU A 320 -5.16 -35.01 24.04
C GLU A 320 -6.41 -35.44 24.83
N ARG A 321 -6.93 -34.55 25.70
CA ARG A 321 -8.16 -34.82 26.47
C ARG A 321 -9.42 -34.98 25.60
N HIS A 322 -9.42 -34.40 24.40
CA HIS A 322 -10.50 -34.51 23.43
C HIS A 322 -10.27 -35.56 22.35
N ASN A 323 -9.23 -36.43 22.51
CA ASN A 323 -8.82 -37.43 21.53
C ASN A 323 -8.49 -36.88 20.14
N LYS A 324 -8.08 -35.63 20.05
CA LYS A 324 -7.63 -34.96 18.83
C LYS A 324 -6.11 -35.16 18.66
N PHE A 325 -5.69 -36.42 18.45
CA PHE A 325 -4.24 -36.77 18.42
C PHE A 325 -3.50 -36.24 17.20
N LEU A 326 -4.19 -36.13 16.05
CA LEU A 326 -3.61 -35.58 14.83
C LEU A 326 -3.30 -34.10 14.98
N GLU A 327 -4.26 -33.35 15.53
CA GLU A 327 -4.12 -31.92 15.83
C GLU A 327 -3.01 -31.68 16.86
N ALA A 328 -2.92 -32.53 17.89
CA ALA A 328 -1.86 -32.48 18.86
C ALA A 328 -0.47 -32.70 18.23
N GLN A 329 -0.34 -33.64 17.31
CA GLN A 329 0.90 -33.93 16.61
C GLN A 329 1.31 -32.77 15.69
N ARG A 330 0.37 -32.24 14.88
CA ARG A 330 0.61 -31.08 13.98
C ARG A 330 1.11 -29.89 14.80
N LEU A 331 0.40 -29.54 15.87
CA LEU A 331 0.77 -28.41 16.73
C LEU A 331 2.15 -28.61 17.38
N SER A 332 2.41 -29.83 17.89
CA SER A 332 3.67 -30.15 18.57
C SER A 332 4.87 -30.03 17.64
N GLN A 333 4.77 -30.54 16.42
CA GLN A 333 5.86 -30.49 15.44
C GLN A 333 6.20 -29.04 15.07
N ARG A 334 5.19 -28.23 14.78
CA ARG A 334 5.38 -26.83 14.36
C ARG A 334 5.89 -25.96 15.51
N THR A 335 5.19 -25.98 16.64
CA THR A 335 5.49 -25.04 17.74
C THR A 335 6.86 -25.33 18.37
N LYS A 336 7.29 -26.58 18.48
CA LYS A 336 8.63 -26.90 19.00
C LYS A 336 9.73 -26.37 18.10
N TYR A 337 9.58 -26.52 16.78
CA TYR A 337 10.52 -25.95 15.80
C TYR A 337 10.56 -24.43 15.90
N ASP A 338 9.39 -23.78 15.94
CA ASP A 338 9.29 -22.32 16.02
C ASP A 338 9.94 -21.78 17.32
N LEU A 339 9.72 -22.45 18.48
CA LEU A 339 10.35 -22.08 19.76
C LEU A 339 11.88 -22.20 19.73
N GLU A 340 12.41 -23.26 19.10
CA GLU A 340 13.85 -23.44 18.95
C GLU A 340 14.47 -22.35 18.08
N MET A 341 13.87 -22.06 16.94
CA MET A 341 14.31 -20.99 16.05
C MET A 341 14.26 -19.61 16.72
N LEU A 342 13.18 -19.28 17.41
CA LEU A 342 13.06 -18.02 18.16
C LEU A 342 14.13 -17.90 19.24
N LYS A 343 14.45 -18.98 19.95
CA LYS A 343 15.46 -18.99 20.98
C LYS A 343 16.87 -18.74 20.44
N GLU A 344 17.22 -19.41 19.34
CA GLU A 344 18.57 -19.39 18.76
C GLU A 344 18.83 -18.14 17.90
N THR A 345 17.85 -17.73 17.09
CA THR A 345 18.03 -16.66 16.10
C THR A 345 17.23 -15.37 16.41
N GLY A 346 16.28 -15.44 17.33
CA GLY A 346 15.33 -14.36 17.59
C GLY A 346 14.25 -14.18 16.51
N PHE A 347 14.23 -15.06 15.50
CA PHE A 347 13.31 -14.97 14.36
C PHE A 347 12.80 -16.34 13.91
N VAL A 348 11.59 -16.38 13.35
CA VAL A 348 11.03 -17.55 12.67
C VAL A 348 10.06 -17.11 11.56
N LYS A 349 10.00 -17.88 10.48
CA LYS A 349 9.01 -17.62 9.41
C LYS A 349 7.59 -17.78 9.97
N GLY A 350 6.81 -16.70 9.96
CA GLY A 350 5.49 -16.64 10.57
C GLY A 350 5.51 -16.13 12.02
N ILE A 351 6.57 -15.41 12.42
CA ILE A 351 6.73 -14.80 13.75
C ILE A 351 5.51 -13.96 14.15
N GLU A 352 4.82 -13.37 13.18
CA GLU A 352 3.59 -12.60 13.39
C GLU A 352 2.49 -13.38 14.14
N ASN A 353 2.45 -14.73 14.02
CA ASN A 353 1.48 -15.55 14.74
C ASN A 353 1.73 -15.59 16.25
N TYR A 354 2.90 -15.16 16.69
CA TYR A 354 3.30 -15.05 18.09
C TYR A 354 3.33 -13.59 18.59
N SER A 355 2.89 -12.62 17.76
CA SER A 355 2.94 -11.18 18.07
C SER A 355 2.34 -10.83 19.43
N ARG A 356 1.24 -11.47 19.84
CA ARG A 356 0.65 -11.25 21.16
C ARG A 356 1.63 -11.48 22.31
N HIS A 357 2.43 -12.53 22.22
CA HIS A 357 3.42 -12.87 23.24
C HIS A 357 4.64 -11.96 23.18
N LEU A 358 5.10 -11.63 21.95
CA LEU A 358 6.21 -10.73 21.70
C LEU A 358 5.92 -9.31 22.21
N ASP A 359 4.69 -8.82 22.01
CA ASP A 359 4.26 -7.51 22.48
C ASP A 359 3.80 -7.53 23.97
N GLY A 360 3.64 -8.70 24.59
CA GLY A 360 3.13 -8.84 25.96
C GLY A 360 1.65 -8.49 26.11
N ARG A 361 0.87 -8.53 25.03
CA ARG A 361 -0.57 -8.20 25.01
C ARG A 361 -1.42 -9.32 25.65
N ARG A 362 -2.59 -8.93 26.16
CA ARG A 362 -3.63 -9.89 26.61
C ARG A 362 -4.36 -10.47 25.41
N ALA A 363 -4.98 -11.64 25.62
CA ALA A 363 -5.83 -12.25 24.60
C ALA A 363 -6.98 -11.30 24.19
N GLY A 364 -7.18 -11.12 22.88
CA GLY A 364 -8.19 -10.24 22.30
C GLY A 364 -7.78 -8.77 22.14
N GLU A 365 -6.67 -8.33 22.74
CA GLU A 365 -6.16 -6.97 22.52
C GLU A 365 -5.67 -6.79 21.07
N PRO A 366 -5.94 -5.60 20.43
CA PRO A 366 -5.53 -5.34 19.06
C PRO A 366 -4.01 -5.33 18.91
N PRO A 367 -3.47 -5.74 17.76
CA PRO A 367 -2.05 -5.57 17.48
C PRO A 367 -1.70 -4.11 17.22
N ALA A 368 -0.45 -3.72 17.46
CA ALA A 368 0.05 -2.43 17.01
C ALA A 368 0.14 -2.40 15.47
N THR A 369 -0.36 -1.33 14.87
CA THR A 369 -0.50 -1.13 13.43
C THR A 369 0.23 0.14 12.99
N LEU A 370 0.17 0.50 11.71
CA LEU A 370 0.71 1.79 11.25
C LEU A 370 0.09 2.99 12.00
N LEU A 371 -1.18 2.88 12.41
CA LEU A 371 -1.89 3.94 13.13
C LEU A 371 -1.25 4.26 14.49
N ASP A 372 -0.60 3.28 15.12
CA ASP A 372 0.09 3.45 16.41
C ASP A 372 1.43 4.21 16.27
N PHE A 373 1.97 4.34 15.05
CA PHE A 373 3.15 5.17 14.77
C PHE A 373 2.80 6.64 14.59
N PHE A 374 1.53 6.97 14.31
CA PHE A 374 1.08 8.35 14.20
C PHE A 374 0.88 9.01 15.57
N PRO A 375 1.04 10.35 15.66
CA PRO A 375 0.57 11.10 16.82
C PRO A 375 -0.95 11.04 16.92
N SER A 376 -1.49 11.22 18.12
CA SER A 376 -2.94 11.11 18.37
C SER A 376 -3.80 12.15 17.63
N ASP A 377 -3.21 13.24 17.14
CA ASP A 377 -3.85 14.35 16.45
C ASP A 377 -3.59 14.37 14.93
N PHE A 378 -3.24 13.22 14.34
CA PHE A 378 -3.03 13.12 12.91
C PHE A 378 -4.34 13.33 12.11
N LEU A 379 -4.20 13.74 10.86
CA LEU A 379 -5.31 13.86 9.92
C LEU A 379 -5.47 12.57 9.12
N LEU A 380 -6.70 12.02 9.09
CA LEU A 380 -7.07 10.92 8.21
C LEU A 380 -7.84 11.46 7.00
N LEU A 381 -7.34 11.20 5.80
CA LEU A 381 -8.07 11.43 4.55
C LEU A 381 -8.42 10.06 3.94
N VAL A 382 -9.70 9.79 3.73
CA VAL A 382 -10.14 8.51 3.15
C VAL A 382 -10.62 8.75 1.73
N ASP A 383 -9.79 8.39 0.75
CA ASP A 383 -10.17 8.55 -0.66
C ASP A 383 -11.07 7.39 -1.11
N GLU A 384 -12.03 7.71 -1.97
CA GLU A 384 -13.11 6.82 -2.40
C GLU A 384 -13.73 6.09 -1.18
N SER A 385 -14.11 6.88 -0.17
CA SER A 385 -14.53 6.40 1.16
C SER A 385 -15.64 5.36 1.13
N HIS A 386 -16.60 5.51 0.21
CA HIS A 386 -17.69 4.56 -0.02
C HIS A 386 -17.22 3.14 -0.37
N MET A 387 -15.97 2.97 -0.83
CA MET A 387 -15.33 1.67 -1.06
C MET A 387 -14.37 1.32 0.07
N THR A 388 -13.61 2.29 0.55
CA THR A 388 -12.55 2.10 1.51
C THR A 388 -13.07 1.72 2.90
N LEU A 389 -14.11 2.40 3.39
CA LEU A 389 -14.68 2.11 4.72
C LEU A 389 -15.34 0.71 4.81
N PRO A 390 -16.17 0.27 3.84
CA PRO A 390 -16.66 -1.11 3.83
C PRO A 390 -15.55 -2.16 3.77
N GLN A 391 -14.44 -1.87 3.08
CA GLN A 391 -13.28 -2.75 3.05
C GLN A 391 -12.63 -2.87 4.45
N VAL A 392 -12.41 -1.75 5.15
CA VAL A 392 -11.90 -1.75 6.53
C VAL A 392 -12.81 -2.60 7.45
N ARG A 393 -14.14 -2.44 7.33
CA ARG A 393 -15.12 -3.23 8.11
C ARG A 393 -15.06 -4.73 7.82
N GLY A 394 -14.84 -5.11 6.56
CA GLY A 394 -14.86 -6.52 6.13
C GLY A 394 -13.60 -7.31 6.47
N MET A 395 -12.44 -6.65 6.67
CA MET A 395 -11.15 -7.35 6.80
C MET A 395 -11.07 -8.28 8.01
N TYR A 396 -11.56 -7.85 9.16
CA TYR A 396 -11.50 -8.62 10.40
C TYR A 396 -12.18 -9.98 10.28
N ASN A 397 -13.42 -10.02 9.79
CA ASN A 397 -14.23 -11.24 9.77
C ASN A 397 -13.64 -12.33 8.87
N GLY A 398 -13.10 -11.94 7.72
CA GLY A 398 -12.46 -12.88 6.79
C GLY A 398 -11.18 -13.49 7.36
N ASP A 399 -10.33 -12.68 7.99
CA ASP A 399 -9.09 -13.15 8.63
C ASP A 399 -9.38 -14.06 9.84
N HIS A 400 -10.33 -13.66 10.68
CA HIS A 400 -10.73 -14.42 11.87
C HIS A 400 -11.23 -15.83 11.52
N ALA A 401 -12.20 -15.96 10.60
CA ALA A 401 -12.77 -17.24 10.20
C ALA A 401 -11.69 -18.20 9.63
N ARG A 402 -10.76 -17.68 8.84
CA ARG A 402 -9.64 -18.45 8.30
C ARG A 402 -8.72 -18.98 9.41
N LYS A 403 -8.33 -18.12 10.34
CA LYS A 403 -7.43 -18.49 11.46
C LYS A 403 -8.08 -19.38 12.49
N GLU A 404 -9.38 -19.23 12.71
CA GLU A 404 -10.15 -20.10 13.61
C GLU A 404 -10.04 -21.57 13.17
N ALA A 405 -10.17 -21.85 11.85
CA ALA A 405 -9.94 -23.19 11.31
C ALA A 405 -8.50 -23.68 11.57
N LEU A 406 -7.49 -22.84 11.37
CA LEU A 406 -6.08 -23.21 11.62
C LEU A 406 -5.82 -23.57 13.10
N VAL A 407 -6.46 -22.84 14.03
CA VAL A 407 -6.34 -23.09 15.46
C VAL A 407 -7.12 -24.33 15.87
N GLU A 408 -8.33 -24.54 15.34
CA GLU A 408 -9.16 -25.69 15.66
C GLU A 408 -8.52 -27.00 15.24
N TYR A 409 -7.87 -27.03 14.07
CA TYR A 409 -7.25 -28.24 13.51
C TYR A 409 -5.74 -28.37 13.79
N GLY A 410 -5.21 -27.60 14.77
CA GLY A 410 -3.87 -27.78 15.33
C GLY A 410 -2.71 -27.27 14.45
N PHE A 411 -2.97 -26.39 13.49
CA PHE A 411 -1.89 -25.78 12.68
C PHE A 411 -1.28 -24.55 13.37
N ARG A 412 -2.05 -23.86 14.24
CA ARG A 412 -1.61 -22.67 14.97
C ARG A 412 -2.08 -22.69 16.42
N LEU A 413 -1.35 -21.94 17.28
CA LEU A 413 -1.80 -21.65 18.65
C LEU A 413 -2.98 -20.67 18.65
N PRO A 414 -3.81 -20.66 19.72
CA PRO A 414 -4.90 -19.68 19.86
C PRO A 414 -4.44 -18.22 19.73
N SER A 415 -3.21 -17.90 20.17
CA SER A 415 -2.61 -16.57 20.04
C SER A 415 -2.49 -16.05 18.60
N ALA A 416 -2.50 -16.93 17.59
CA ALA A 416 -2.52 -16.54 16.20
C ALA A 416 -3.77 -15.74 15.80
N LEU A 417 -4.89 -15.90 16.55
CA LEU A 417 -6.11 -15.11 16.37
C LEU A 417 -5.91 -13.62 16.70
N ASP A 418 -4.92 -13.30 17.55
CA ASP A 418 -4.64 -11.93 17.98
C ASP A 418 -3.67 -11.19 17.04
N ASN A 419 -3.08 -11.89 16.07
CA ASN A 419 -2.44 -11.26 14.90
C ASN A 419 -3.49 -11.05 13.82
N ARG A 420 -4.18 -9.95 13.86
CA ARG A 420 -5.38 -9.68 13.05
C ARG A 420 -5.43 -8.22 12.62
N PRO A 421 -6.19 -7.88 11.57
CA PRO A 421 -6.51 -6.49 11.32
C PRO A 421 -7.35 -5.91 12.48
N LEU A 422 -7.31 -4.61 12.63
CA LEU A 422 -8.20 -3.90 13.55
C LEU A 422 -9.66 -4.16 13.17
N THR A 423 -10.52 -4.27 14.17
CA THR A 423 -11.97 -4.11 13.96
C THR A 423 -12.26 -2.67 13.59
N PHE A 424 -13.40 -2.40 12.96
CA PHE A 424 -13.79 -1.04 12.61
C PHE A 424 -13.85 -0.11 13.83
N ASN A 425 -14.34 -0.60 14.97
CA ASN A 425 -14.40 0.18 16.21
C ASN A 425 -12.99 0.49 16.78
N GLU A 426 -12.04 -0.41 16.62
CA GLU A 426 -10.65 -0.17 17.03
C GLU A 426 -10.00 0.85 16.09
N PHE A 427 -10.18 0.71 14.77
CA PHE A 427 -9.75 1.69 13.79
C PHE A 427 -10.31 3.08 14.09
N ASP A 428 -11.61 3.19 14.34
CA ASP A 428 -12.29 4.44 14.63
C ASP A 428 -11.73 5.14 15.89
N ARG A 429 -11.29 4.39 16.91
CA ARG A 429 -10.68 4.97 18.12
C ARG A 429 -9.34 5.65 17.89
N HIS A 430 -8.60 5.27 16.86
CA HIS A 430 -7.34 5.92 16.50
C HIS A 430 -7.56 7.26 15.81
N VAL A 431 -8.75 7.50 15.26
CA VAL A 431 -9.03 8.64 14.40
C VAL A 431 -9.56 9.81 15.22
N SER A 432 -8.79 10.90 15.26
CA SER A 432 -9.22 12.16 15.88
C SER A 432 -9.93 13.09 14.89
N HIS A 433 -9.43 13.17 13.66
CA HIS A 433 -9.99 13.97 12.58
C HIS A 433 -9.95 13.19 11.28
N ALA A 434 -11.11 13.07 10.62
CA ALA A 434 -11.26 12.40 9.35
C ALA A 434 -11.98 13.28 8.33
N ILE A 435 -11.50 13.22 7.08
CA ILE A 435 -12.23 13.76 5.93
C ILE A 435 -12.45 12.60 4.95
N TYR A 436 -13.72 12.29 4.71
CA TYR A 436 -14.16 11.29 3.77
C TYR A 436 -14.32 11.92 2.39
N VAL A 437 -13.61 11.41 1.41
CA VAL A 437 -13.58 11.97 0.06
C VAL A 437 -14.23 10.99 -0.91
N SER A 438 -15.34 11.39 -1.52
CA SER A 438 -16.08 10.54 -2.45
C SER A 438 -16.94 11.34 -3.43
N ALA A 439 -17.17 10.78 -4.61
CA ALA A 439 -18.21 11.27 -5.53
C ALA A 439 -19.62 10.74 -5.18
N THR A 440 -19.67 9.65 -4.40
CA THR A 440 -20.86 8.92 -3.99
C THR A 440 -20.72 8.46 -2.55
N PRO A 441 -20.71 9.38 -1.55
CA PRO A 441 -20.61 9.03 -0.13
C PRO A 441 -21.68 8.00 0.26
N GLY A 442 -21.31 7.06 1.15
CA GLY A 442 -22.26 6.10 1.71
C GLY A 442 -23.03 6.64 2.92
N GLU A 443 -23.91 5.81 3.48
CA GLU A 443 -24.72 6.19 4.66
C GLU A 443 -23.84 6.61 5.85
N TYR A 444 -22.76 5.87 6.10
CA TYR A 444 -21.87 6.16 7.23
C TYR A 444 -21.29 7.57 7.16
N GLU A 445 -20.76 7.97 6.02
CA GLU A 445 -20.16 9.30 5.81
C GLU A 445 -21.19 10.40 5.99
N LEU A 446 -22.40 10.18 5.47
CA LEU A 446 -23.49 11.17 5.55
C LEU A 446 -24.07 11.28 6.98
N GLU A 447 -24.16 10.19 7.72
CA GLU A 447 -24.62 10.19 9.11
C GLU A 447 -23.62 10.87 10.07
N HIS A 448 -22.31 10.76 9.80
CA HIS A 448 -21.25 11.26 10.67
C HIS A 448 -20.72 12.64 10.26
N SER A 449 -21.12 13.15 9.10
CA SER A 449 -20.75 14.48 8.61
C SER A 449 -21.92 15.45 8.70
N PRO A 450 -21.81 16.56 9.45
CA PRO A 450 -22.94 17.49 9.66
C PRO A 450 -23.47 18.09 8.35
N GLU A 451 -22.57 18.54 7.48
CA GLU A 451 -22.87 19.08 6.15
C GLU A 451 -21.71 18.71 5.22
N PRO A 452 -21.94 17.90 4.17
CA PRO A 452 -20.92 17.60 3.18
C PRO A 452 -20.50 18.86 2.41
N ALA A 453 -19.18 19.07 2.27
CA ALA A 453 -18.66 20.10 1.39
C ALA A 453 -18.78 19.60 -0.06
N GLU A 454 -19.56 20.28 -0.89
CA GLU A 454 -19.73 19.91 -2.31
C GLU A 454 -18.63 20.51 -3.19
N GLN A 455 -18.13 19.70 -4.12
CA GLN A 455 -17.18 20.09 -5.15
C GLN A 455 -17.58 19.51 -6.50
N VAL A 456 -18.48 20.22 -7.19
CA VAL A 456 -19.15 19.78 -8.42
C VAL A 456 -18.51 20.40 -9.67
N ILE A 457 -17.91 21.57 -9.55
CA ILE A 457 -17.32 22.31 -10.68
C ILE A 457 -15.93 21.75 -11.02
N ARG A 458 -15.74 21.43 -12.29
CA ARG A 458 -14.39 21.05 -12.80
C ARG A 458 -13.62 22.30 -13.24
N PRO A 459 -12.35 22.44 -12.87
CA PRO A 459 -11.50 23.56 -13.29
C PRO A 459 -11.41 23.73 -14.83
N THR A 460 -11.61 22.63 -15.56
CA THR A 460 -11.61 22.60 -17.04
C THR A 460 -12.91 23.08 -17.68
N GLY A 461 -13.96 23.30 -16.89
CA GLY A 461 -15.32 23.59 -17.36
C GLY A 461 -16.03 22.37 -17.96
N LEU A 462 -15.46 21.16 -17.91
CA LEU A 462 -16.11 19.96 -18.44
C LEU A 462 -17.38 19.63 -17.65
N LEU A 463 -18.43 19.28 -18.39
CA LEU A 463 -19.72 18.90 -17.83
C LEU A 463 -19.79 17.42 -17.53
N ASP A 464 -20.71 17.02 -16.65
CA ASP A 464 -21.12 15.63 -16.58
C ASP A 464 -21.74 15.19 -17.93
N PRO A 465 -21.55 13.91 -18.33
CA PRO A 465 -21.96 13.47 -19.66
C PRO A 465 -23.47 13.47 -19.83
N GLU A 466 -23.91 13.56 -21.07
CA GLU A 466 -25.29 13.34 -21.44
C GLU A 466 -25.64 11.86 -21.36
N ILE A 467 -26.79 11.53 -20.75
CA ILE A 467 -27.25 10.15 -20.59
C ILE A 467 -28.43 9.92 -21.51
N GLU A 468 -28.34 8.83 -22.28
CA GLU A 468 -29.43 8.34 -23.14
C GLU A 468 -29.80 6.92 -22.73
N VAL A 469 -31.08 6.61 -22.57
CA VAL A 469 -31.58 5.27 -22.29
C VAL A 469 -32.18 4.70 -23.59
N ARG A 470 -31.75 3.52 -23.99
CA ARG A 470 -32.21 2.81 -25.19
C ARG A 470 -32.67 1.41 -24.82
N GLY A 471 -33.62 0.85 -25.59
CA GLY A 471 -34.08 -0.52 -25.41
C GLY A 471 -32.99 -1.56 -25.65
N THR A 472 -33.17 -2.75 -25.08
CA THR A 472 -32.19 -3.85 -25.22
C THR A 472 -32.30 -4.59 -26.55
N ASP A 473 -33.44 -4.46 -27.26
CA ASP A 473 -33.60 -5.04 -28.60
C ASP A 473 -32.67 -4.36 -29.61
N GLY A 474 -31.84 -5.16 -30.30
CA GLY A 474 -30.82 -4.62 -31.21
C GLY A 474 -29.68 -3.86 -30.56
N GLN A 475 -29.47 -3.97 -29.22
CA GLN A 475 -28.47 -3.22 -28.49
C GLN A 475 -27.05 -3.39 -29.04
N ILE A 476 -26.67 -4.57 -29.52
CA ILE A 476 -25.31 -4.83 -30.04
C ILE A 476 -25.07 -4.11 -31.35
N ASP A 477 -26.04 -4.16 -32.30
CA ASP A 477 -25.91 -3.47 -33.58
C ASP A 477 -25.87 -1.95 -33.37
N ASN A 478 -26.71 -1.44 -32.49
CA ASN A 478 -26.70 -0.02 -32.11
C ASN A 478 -25.39 0.40 -31.42
N LEU A 479 -24.86 -0.43 -30.53
CA LEU A 479 -23.55 -0.22 -29.92
C LEU A 479 -22.44 -0.15 -30.95
N MET A 480 -22.46 -1.03 -31.95
CA MET A 480 -21.48 -1.04 -33.04
C MET A 480 -21.50 0.26 -33.84
N GLU A 481 -22.67 0.78 -34.20
CA GLU A 481 -22.80 2.06 -34.90
C GLU A 481 -22.19 3.21 -34.10
N GLU A 482 -22.44 3.25 -32.78
CA GLU A 482 -21.86 4.27 -31.89
C GLU A 482 -20.34 4.12 -31.75
N ILE A 483 -19.82 2.89 -31.68
CA ILE A 483 -18.38 2.60 -31.64
C ILE A 483 -17.72 3.10 -32.93
N ASP A 484 -18.27 2.78 -34.10
CA ASP A 484 -17.71 3.19 -35.40
C ASP A 484 -17.63 4.72 -35.52
N GLN A 485 -18.66 5.45 -35.05
CA GLN A 485 -18.64 6.91 -34.98
C GLN A 485 -17.50 7.44 -34.10
N ARG A 486 -17.19 6.77 -32.98
CA ARG A 486 -16.11 7.19 -32.07
C ARG A 486 -14.74 6.86 -32.65
N ILE A 487 -14.58 5.71 -33.27
CA ILE A 487 -13.35 5.30 -33.96
C ILE A 487 -13.02 6.30 -35.08
N ALA A 488 -14.02 6.70 -35.88
CA ALA A 488 -13.85 7.69 -36.94
C ALA A 488 -13.33 9.05 -36.45
N LYS A 489 -13.61 9.39 -35.16
CA LYS A 489 -13.12 10.59 -34.49
C LYS A 489 -11.82 10.37 -33.71
N GLY A 490 -11.25 9.17 -33.70
CA GLY A 490 -10.08 8.83 -32.90
C GLY A 490 -10.35 8.76 -31.40
N GLN A 491 -11.60 8.62 -30.99
CA GLN A 491 -12.04 8.55 -29.58
C GLN A 491 -12.12 7.10 -29.11
N ARG A 492 -12.24 6.88 -27.79
CA ARG A 492 -12.30 5.55 -27.15
C ARG A 492 -13.67 5.30 -26.52
N THR A 493 -14.01 4.01 -26.44
CA THR A 493 -15.28 3.55 -25.87
C THR A 493 -15.03 2.57 -24.72
N LEU A 494 -15.79 2.72 -23.64
CA LEU A 494 -15.87 1.72 -22.56
C LEU A 494 -17.22 1.03 -22.61
N VAL A 495 -17.25 -0.29 -22.48
CA VAL A 495 -18.48 -1.10 -22.45
C VAL A 495 -18.53 -1.91 -21.16
N THR A 496 -19.60 -1.79 -20.39
CA THR A 496 -19.77 -2.59 -19.17
C THR A 496 -20.82 -3.68 -19.36
N THR A 497 -20.45 -4.91 -18.96
CA THR A 497 -21.30 -6.10 -18.97
C THR A 497 -21.56 -6.61 -17.54
N LEU A 498 -22.44 -7.60 -17.38
CA LEU A 498 -22.76 -8.18 -16.07
C LEU A 498 -21.90 -9.39 -15.70
N THR A 499 -21.38 -10.12 -16.69
CA THR A 499 -20.64 -11.37 -16.46
C THR A 499 -19.34 -11.42 -17.26
N LYS A 500 -18.38 -12.23 -16.80
CA LYS A 500 -17.11 -12.49 -17.51
C LYS A 500 -17.37 -13.03 -18.92
N ARG A 501 -18.24 -14.00 -19.01
CA ARG A 501 -18.58 -14.62 -20.29
C ARG A 501 -19.16 -13.62 -21.28
N MET A 502 -20.06 -12.74 -20.84
CA MET A 502 -20.57 -11.67 -21.72
C MET A 502 -19.48 -10.72 -22.19
N ALA A 503 -18.50 -10.41 -21.32
CA ALA A 503 -17.39 -9.55 -21.71
C ALA A 503 -16.49 -10.22 -22.75
N GLU A 504 -16.20 -11.50 -22.58
CA GLU A 504 -15.41 -12.31 -23.50
C GLU A 504 -16.16 -12.48 -24.85
N ASP A 505 -17.40 -12.94 -24.83
CA ASP A 505 -18.24 -13.16 -26.02
C ASP A 505 -18.40 -11.84 -26.82
N LEU A 506 -18.63 -10.71 -26.15
CA LEU A 506 -18.72 -9.40 -26.81
C LEU A 506 -17.38 -8.95 -27.39
N THR A 507 -16.28 -9.18 -26.68
CA THR A 507 -14.94 -8.82 -27.17
C THR A 507 -14.60 -9.60 -28.44
N ASP A 508 -14.90 -10.88 -28.47
CA ASP A 508 -14.65 -11.74 -29.64
C ASP A 508 -15.53 -11.30 -30.82
N HIS A 509 -16.80 -11.00 -30.58
CA HIS A 509 -17.70 -10.47 -31.60
C HIS A 509 -17.21 -9.15 -32.20
N LEU A 510 -16.73 -8.21 -31.36
CA LEU A 510 -16.19 -6.94 -31.80
C LEU A 510 -14.89 -7.13 -32.62
N LYS A 511 -14.01 -8.06 -32.21
CA LYS A 511 -12.80 -8.42 -32.95
C LYS A 511 -13.11 -9.02 -34.32
N GLU A 512 -14.10 -9.92 -34.42
CA GLU A 512 -14.54 -10.48 -35.67
C GLU A 512 -15.04 -9.43 -36.68
N ARG A 513 -15.59 -8.32 -36.14
CA ARG A 513 -16.00 -7.15 -36.94
C ARG A 513 -14.85 -6.18 -37.23
N GLY A 514 -13.62 -6.48 -36.80
CA GLY A 514 -12.41 -5.67 -37.06
C GLY A 514 -12.17 -4.54 -36.10
N VAL A 515 -12.91 -4.47 -34.97
CA VAL A 515 -12.70 -3.47 -33.93
C VAL A 515 -11.54 -3.88 -33.02
N LYS A 516 -10.59 -2.99 -32.77
CA LYS A 516 -9.47 -3.23 -31.86
C LYS A 516 -9.97 -3.19 -30.41
N THR A 517 -10.27 -4.35 -29.86
CA THR A 517 -10.93 -4.50 -28.57
C THR A 517 -10.08 -5.29 -27.60
N ALA A 518 -10.02 -4.83 -26.34
CA ALA A 518 -9.51 -5.60 -25.20
C ALA A 518 -10.64 -5.81 -24.18
N TYR A 519 -10.47 -6.81 -23.29
CA TYR A 519 -11.36 -6.99 -22.15
C TYR A 519 -10.54 -7.02 -20.84
N ILE A 520 -11.20 -6.62 -19.75
CA ILE A 520 -10.62 -6.70 -18.40
C ILE A 520 -11.64 -7.33 -17.46
N HIS A 521 -11.20 -8.29 -16.64
CA HIS A 521 -11.96 -8.87 -15.53
C HIS A 521 -11.07 -9.13 -14.31
N SER A 522 -11.61 -9.72 -13.25
CA SER A 522 -10.92 -9.93 -11.98
C SER A 522 -9.65 -10.78 -12.08
N ASP A 523 -9.55 -11.66 -13.09
CA ASP A 523 -8.47 -12.63 -13.22
C ASP A 523 -7.28 -12.08 -14.04
N VAL A 524 -7.41 -10.87 -14.61
CA VAL A 524 -6.30 -10.17 -15.29
C VAL A 524 -5.37 -9.60 -14.23
N ASP A 525 -4.08 -9.90 -14.32
CA ASP A 525 -3.06 -9.42 -13.38
C ASP A 525 -3.01 -7.88 -13.33
N THR A 526 -2.60 -7.35 -12.17
CA THR A 526 -2.56 -5.90 -11.93
C THR A 526 -1.62 -5.17 -12.88
N LEU A 527 -0.49 -5.77 -13.25
CA LEU A 527 0.47 -5.20 -14.19
C LEU A 527 -0.09 -5.23 -15.62
N GLU A 528 -0.63 -6.35 -16.05
CA GLU A 528 -1.27 -6.52 -17.36
C GLU A 528 -2.45 -5.55 -17.54
N ARG A 529 -3.24 -5.35 -16.48
CA ARG A 529 -4.32 -4.37 -16.46
C ARG A 529 -3.80 -2.96 -16.71
N GLY A 530 -2.66 -2.59 -16.11
CA GLY A 530 -1.99 -1.31 -16.34
C GLY A 530 -1.57 -1.14 -17.81
N ASP A 531 -1.04 -2.18 -18.43
CA ASP A 531 -0.61 -2.18 -19.84
C ASP A 531 -1.82 -2.04 -20.79
N ILE A 532 -2.92 -2.79 -20.56
CA ILE A 532 -4.15 -2.67 -21.37
C ILE A 532 -4.70 -1.23 -21.34
N LEU A 533 -4.70 -0.59 -20.17
CA LEU A 533 -5.18 0.79 -20.04
C LEU A 533 -4.28 1.80 -20.74
N ARG A 534 -2.97 1.63 -20.63
CA ARG A 534 -2.00 2.44 -21.37
C ARG A 534 -2.20 2.27 -22.88
N ASP A 535 -2.38 1.05 -23.35
CA ASP A 535 -2.58 0.72 -24.76
C ASP A 535 -3.92 1.25 -25.31
N LEU A 536 -4.98 1.29 -24.48
CA LEU A 536 -6.23 2.00 -24.81
C LEU A 536 -5.98 3.48 -25.03
N ARG A 537 -5.25 4.13 -24.11
CA ARG A 537 -4.87 5.56 -24.25
C ARG A 537 -3.99 5.82 -25.46
N ALA A 538 -3.03 4.93 -25.73
CA ALA A 538 -2.14 5.02 -26.87
C ALA A 538 -2.83 4.73 -28.22
N GLY A 539 -4.08 4.19 -28.21
CA GLY A 539 -4.81 3.87 -29.42
C GLY A 539 -4.48 2.52 -30.04
N VAL A 540 -3.83 1.65 -29.27
CA VAL A 540 -3.68 0.23 -29.65
C VAL A 540 -5.04 -0.45 -29.65
N TYR A 541 -5.89 -0.09 -28.66
CA TYR A 541 -7.29 -0.50 -28.59
C TYR A 541 -8.22 0.71 -28.77
N ASP A 542 -9.38 0.50 -29.38
CA ASP A 542 -10.44 1.47 -29.56
C ASP A 542 -11.57 1.28 -28.54
N VAL A 543 -11.77 0.01 -28.12
CA VAL A 543 -12.83 -0.40 -27.19
C VAL A 543 -12.24 -1.22 -26.06
N LEU A 544 -12.71 -0.93 -24.84
CA LEU A 544 -12.43 -1.74 -23.67
C LEU A 544 -13.74 -2.27 -23.08
N VAL A 545 -13.86 -3.58 -22.99
CA VAL A 545 -15.02 -4.28 -22.43
C VAL A 545 -14.68 -4.80 -21.03
N GLY A 546 -15.63 -4.71 -20.09
CA GLY A 546 -15.43 -5.32 -18.79
C GLY A 546 -16.63 -5.29 -17.86
N ILE A 547 -16.53 -6.02 -16.75
CA ILE A 547 -17.63 -6.14 -15.78
C ILE A 547 -17.63 -5.01 -14.78
N ASN A 548 -16.49 -4.78 -14.15
CA ASN A 548 -16.30 -3.85 -13.03
C ASN A 548 -15.08 -2.95 -13.27
N LEU A 549 -14.83 -2.65 -14.53
CA LEU A 549 -13.67 -1.92 -15.03
C LEU A 549 -13.42 -0.59 -14.31
N LEU A 550 -14.44 -0.05 -13.71
CA LEU A 550 -14.60 1.38 -13.60
C LEU A 550 -14.58 1.86 -12.15
N ARG A 551 -14.38 0.93 -11.19
CA ARG A 551 -14.25 1.25 -9.76
C ARG A 551 -12.89 1.80 -9.38
N GLU A 552 -11.85 1.57 -10.18
CA GLU A 552 -10.47 1.86 -9.80
C GLU A 552 -9.93 3.08 -10.55
N GLY A 553 -10.00 4.24 -9.97
CA GLY A 553 -9.20 5.46 -10.24
C GLY A 553 -8.69 5.78 -11.66
N LEU A 554 -9.33 5.24 -12.72
CA LEU A 554 -8.86 5.35 -14.08
C LEU A 554 -9.06 6.76 -14.64
N ASP A 555 -7.96 7.38 -15.05
CA ASP A 555 -7.93 8.66 -15.74
C ASP A 555 -7.80 8.45 -17.25
N LEU A 556 -8.93 8.40 -17.96
CA LEU A 556 -9.02 8.11 -19.38
C LEU A 556 -9.67 9.28 -20.13
N PRO A 557 -8.94 10.38 -20.36
CA PRO A 557 -9.50 11.57 -21.04
C PRO A 557 -9.88 11.32 -22.50
N GLU A 558 -9.41 10.23 -23.11
CA GLU A 558 -9.70 9.85 -24.50
C GLU A 558 -11.07 9.16 -24.66
N VAL A 559 -11.68 8.75 -23.55
CA VAL A 559 -13.00 8.08 -23.56
C VAL A 559 -14.12 9.07 -23.70
N SER A 560 -14.83 9.00 -24.83
CA SER A 560 -16.00 9.83 -25.14
C SER A 560 -17.32 9.09 -24.99
N LEU A 561 -17.33 7.77 -25.04
CA LEU A 561 -18.53 6.94 -24.89
C LEU A 561 -18.39 5.91 -23.79
N VAL A 562 -19.39 5.83 -22.93
CA VAL A 562 -19.57 4.73 -21.98
C VAL A 562 -20.91 4.05 -22.29
N ALA A 563 -20.87 2.78 -22.60
CA ALA A 563 -22.05 1.97 -22.84
C ALA A 563 -22.28 1.00 -21.68
N ILE A 564 -23.48 0.99 -21.12
CA ILE A 564 -23.87 0.13 -20.00
C ILE A 564 -24.93 -0.84 -20.54
N LEU A 565 -24.53 -2.09 -20.76
CA LEU A 565 -25.45 -3.14 -21.19
C LEU A 565 -26.26 -3.66 -20.01
N ASP A 566 -27.51 -4.05 -20.27
CA ASP A 566 -28.42 -4.58 -19.25
C ASP A 566 -28.46 -3.68 -17.98
N ALA A 567 -28.66 -2.38 -18.17
CA ALA A 567 -28.62 -1.42 -17.08
C ALA A 567 -29.79 -1.58 -16.09
N ASP A 568 -30.88 -2.21 -16.53
CA ASP A 568 -32.07 -2.53 -15.73
C ASP A 568 -31.98 -3.81 -14.89
N LYS A 569 -30.90 -4.56 -14.99
CA LYS A 569 -30.66 -5.75 -14.16
C LYS A 569 -30.12 -5.32 -12.80
N GLU A 570 -31.02 -5.06 -11.85
CA GLU A 570 -30.66 -4.61 -10.50
C GLU A 570 -29.68 -5.56 -9.82
N GLY A 571 -28.76 -4.98 -9.07
CA GLY A 571 -27.72 -5.65 -8.33
C GLY A 571 -26.55 -4.74 -8.01
N PHE A 572 -25.56 -5.26 -7.31
CA PHE A 572 -24.39 -4.51 -6.87
C PHE A 572 -23.67 -3.73 -7.99
N LEU A 573 -23.63 -4.29 -9.21
CA LEU A 573 -22.98 -3.67 -10.38
C LEU A 573 -23.83 -2.59 -11.05
N ARG A 574 -25.09 -2.47 -10.69
CA ARG A 574 -26.09 -1.52 -11.23
C ARG A 574 -26.75 -0.71 -10.12
N SER A 575 -26.11 -0.65 -8.94
CA SER A 575 -26.52 0.26 -7.87
C SER A 575 -26.33 1.73 -8.31
N GLU A 576 -27.03 2.65 -7.69
CA GLU A 576 -26.91 4.09 -7.91
C GLU A 576 -25.44 4.55 -7.94
N SER A 577 -24.67 4.21 -6.90
CA SER A 577 -23.26 4.59 -6.80
C SER A 577 -22.40 4.00 -7.92
N ALA A 578 -22.63 2.71 -8.29
CA ALA A 578 -21.91 2.06 -9.39
C ALA A 578 -22.23 2.71 -10.74
N LEU A 579 -23.48 3.10 -10.97
CA LEU A 579 -23.88 3.80 -12.18
C LEU A 579 -23.27 5.20 -12.26
N ILE A 580 -23.35 6.01 -11.19
CA ILE A 580 -22.76 7.37 -11.15
C ILE A 580 -21.25 7.31 -11.41
N GLN A 581 -20.54 6.34 -10.85
CA GLN A 581 -19.11 6.18 -11.09
C GLN A 581 -18.77 5.78 -12.53
N THR A 582 -19.58 4.89 -13.10
CA THR A 582 -19.46 4.46 -14.49
C THR A 582 -19.72 5.64 -15.44
N ILE A 583 -20.78 6.40 -15.20
CA ILE A 583 -21.13 7.62 -15.93
C ILE A 583 -19.97 8.62 -15.88
N GLY A 584 -19.39 8.81 -14.69
CA GLY A 584 -18.29 9.75 -14.46
C GLY A 584 -17.02 9.46 -15.29
N ARG A 585 -16.87 8.27 -15.88
CA ARG A 585 -15.72 7.94 -16.76
C ARG A 585 -15.78 8.70 -18.10
N ALA A 586 -16.96 9.03 -18.61
CA ALA A 586 -17.11 9.89 -19.79
C ALA A 586 -17.02 11.38 -19.48
N ALA A 587 -16.98 11.81 -18.22
CA ALA A 587 -17.00 13.21 -17.79
C ALA A 587 -15.68 13.96 -18.01
N ARG A 588 -14.65 13.31 -18.58
CA ARG A 588 -13.33 13.88 -18.89
C ARG A 588 -13.15 14.26 -20.36
N HIS A 589 -14.15 13.96 -21.17
CA HIS A 589 -14.18 14.29 -22.59
C HIS A 589 -15.25 15.35 -22.90
N VAL A 590 -14.94 16.29 -23.79
CA VAL A 590 -15.88 17.38 -24.14
C VAL A 590 -17.16 16.83 -24.77
N GLU A 591 -17.05 15.75 -25.58
CA GLU A 591 -18.18 15.05 -26.20
C GLU A 591 -18.59 13.81 -25.37
N GLY A 592 -18.45 13.84 -24.05
CA GLY A 592 -18.76 12.71 -23.17
C GLY A 592 -20.24 12.33 -23.25
N LYS A 593 -20.52 11.08 -23.57
CA LYS A 593 -21.88 10.51 -23.67
C LYS A 593 -21.96 9.16 -22.97
N VAL A 594 -23.10 8.88 -22.36
CA VAL A 594 -23.41 7.57 -21.76
C VAL A 594 -24.67 7.02 -22.39
N ILE A 595 -24.63 5.76 -22.79
CA ILE A 595 -25.79 5.03 -23.26
C ILE A 595 -26.07 3.89 -22.28
N MET A 596 -27.28 3.88 -21.73
CA MET A 596 -27.79 2.79 -20.89
C MET A 596 -28.78 1.97 -21.73
N TYR A 597 -28.44 0.70 -21.96
CA TYR A 597 -29.38 -0.23 -22.60
C TYR A 597 -30.24 -0.88 -21.53
N ALA A 598 -31.55 -0.58 -21.57
CA ALA A 598 -32.52 -1.02 -20.59
C ALA A 598 -33.93 -1.00 -21.17
N ASP A 599 -34.77 -1.97 -20.82
CA ASP A 599 -36.18 -2.01 -21.24
C ASP A 599 -37.09 -1.28 -20.28
N HIS A 600 -36.63 -1.01 -19.06
CA HIS A 600 -37.31 -0.17 -18.07
C HIS A 600 -36.31 0.59 -17.20
N ILE A 601 -36.72 1.73 -16.69
CA ILE A 601 -35.91 2.53 -15.77
C ILE A 601 -36.11 2.02 -14.35
N THR A 602 -35.03 1.57 -13.70
CA THR A 602 -35.05 1.15 -12.29
C THR A 602 -34.86 2.33 -11.36
N GLU A 603 -35.14 2.15 -10.06
CA GLU A 603 -34.94 3.19 -9.06
C GLU A 603 -33.47 3.66 -9.00
N SER A 604 -32.51 2.72 -9.09
CA SER A 604 -31.07 3.04 -9.13
C SER A 604 -30.69 3.86 -10.37
N MET A 605 -31.27 3.55 -11.52
CA MET A 605 -31.08 4.32 -12.76
C MET A 605 -31.66 5.73 -12.62
N GLU A 606 -32.90 5.85 -12.13
CA GLU A 606 -33.58 7.14 -11.95
C GLU A 606 -32.76 8.08 -11.06
N LYS A 607 -32.28 7.57 -9.91
CA LYS A 607 -31.42 8.34 -9.00
C LYS A 607 -30.12 8.77 -9.65
N ALA A 608 -29.43 7.85 -10.34
CA ALA A 608 -28.18 8.14 -11.02
C ALA A 608 -28.32 9.17 -12.15
N ILE A 609 -29.39 9.08 -12.94
CA ILE A 609 -29.72 10.03 -14.03
C ILE A 609 -30.07 11.40 -13.44
N SER A 610 -30.92 11.44 -12.41
CA SER A 610 -31.33 12.67 -11.76
C SER A 610 -30.15 13.42 -11.17
N GLU A 611 -29.30 12.74 -10.43
CA GLU A 611 -28.09 13.34 -9.82
C GLU A 611 -27.09 13.82 -10.88
N THR A 612 -26.87 13.04 -11.95
CA THR A 612 -25.99 13.47 -13.04
C THR A 612 -26.53 14.73 -13.75
N ASN A 613 -27.83 14.80 -13.98
CA ASN A 613 -28.46 15.97 -14.57
C ASN A 613 -28.39 17.19 -13.65
N ARG A 614 -28.65 17.04 -12.34
CA ARG A 614 -28.48 18.12 -11.34
C ARG A 614 -27.06 18.68 -11.39
N ARG A 615 -26.05 17.81 -11.38
CA ARG A 615 -24.63 18.21 -11.45
C ARG A 615 -24.34 18.96 -12.76
N ARG A 616 -24.83 18.43 -13.87
CA ARG A 616 -24.66 19.03 -15.21
C ARG A 616 -25.29 20.45 -15.30
N GLU A 617 -26.46 20.64 -14.73
CA GLU A 617 -27.13 21.97 -14.68
C GLU A 617 -26.28 22.98 -13.89
N ILE A 618 -25.82 22.63 -12.69
CA ILE A 618 -24.94 23.47 -11.86
C ILE A 618 -23.67 23.87 -12.64
N GLN A 619 -23.04 22.89 -13.32
CA GLN A 619 -21.83 23.11 -14.11
C GLN A 619 -22.12 24.05 -15.32
N GLN A 620 -23.23 23.85 -15.99
CA GLN A 620 -23.63 24.72 -17.12
C GLN A 620 -23.89 26.16 -16.67
N GLU A 621 -24.62 26.35 -15.58
CA GLU A 621 -24.89 27.66 -15.00
C GLU A 621 -23.59 28.37 -14.58
N TYR A 622 -22.70 27.64 -13.92
CA TYR A 622 -21.39 28.16 -13.53
C TYR A 622 -20.57 28.60 -14.75
N ASN A 623 -20.44 27.73 -15.76
CA ASN A 623 -19.73 28.05 -17.01
C ASN A 623 -20.30 29.27 -17.72
N LYS A 624 -21.63 29.38 -17.76
CA LYS A 624 -22.35 30.53 -18.36
C LYS A 624 -22.04 31.84 -17.62
N LYS A 625 -22.12 31.79 -16.28
CA LYS A 625 -21.88 32.94 -15.41
C LYS A 625 -20.41 33.43 -15.50
N HIS A 626 -19.45 32.51 -15.63
CA HIS A 626 -18.04 32.83 -15.65
C HIS A 626 -17.42 32.85 -17.06
N HIS A 627 -18.22 32.68 -18.12
CA HIS A 627 -17.78 32.66 -19.52
C HIS A 627 -16.70 31.60 -19.80
N ILE A 628 -16.83 30.42 -19.18
CA ILE A 628 -15.90 29.31 -19.33
C ILE A 628 -16.34 28.45 -20.52
N THR A 629 -15.40 28.19 -21.43
CA THR A 629 -15.58 27.20 -22.50
C THR A 629 -14.94 25.89 -22.08
N PRO A 630 -15.69 24.78 -22.06
CA PRO A 630 -15.11 23.46 -21.71
C PRO A 630 -13.91 23.10 -22.56
N ARG A 631 -12.83 22.61 -21.93
CA ARG A 631 -11.60 22.19 -22.60
C ARG A 631 -11.23 20.78 -22.20
N GLY A 632 -10.85 19.96 -23.19
CA GLY A 632 -10.33 18.62 -22.94
C GLY A 632 -9.02 18.65 -22.16
N ILE A 633 -8.75 17.59 -21.39
CA ILE A 633 -7.51 17.41 -20.64
C ILE A 633 -6.53 16.66 -21.53
N ASN A 634 -5.36 17.26 -21.80
CA ASN A 634 -4.22 16.55 -22.35
C ASN A 634 -3.30 16.16 -21.18
N LYS A 635 -3.26 14.88 -20.83
CA LYS A 635 -2.38 14.36 -19.79
C LYS A 635 -1.38 13.41 -20.45
N GLU A 636 -0.10 13.61 -20.18
CA GLU A 636 0.94 12.68 -20.63
C GLU A 636 0.65 11.26 -20.11
N ILE A 637 0.97 10.27 -20.92
CA ILE A 637 0.81 8.86 -20.53
C ILE A 637 1.94 8.51 -19.56
N SER A 638 1.64 8.52 -18.28
CA SER A 638 2.64 8.20 -17.25
C SER A 638 3.00 6.70 -17.28
N ALA A 639 4.22 6.37 -16.87
CA ALA A 639 4.71 4.98 -16.80
C ALA A 639 4.01 4.12 -15.73
N GLY A 640 3.07 4.68 -14.95
CA GLY A 640 2.26 3.96 -13.95
C GLY A 640 3.09 3.33 -12.83
N LEU A 641 2.62 2.20 -12.31
CA LEU A 641 3.30 1.43 -11.24
C LEU A 641 4.74 1.04 -11.57
N ARG A 642 5.09 0.87 -12.86
CA ARG A 642 6.46 0.59 -13.30
C ARG A 642 7.45 1.73 -13.01
N ALA A 643 6.98 2.96 -12.82
CA ALA A 643 7.86 4.08 -12.44
C ALA A 643 8.23 4.06 -10.94
N ILE A 644 7.41 3.40 -10.12
CA ILE A 644 7.61 3.28 -8.67
C ILE A 644 8.41 2.01 -8.35
N ILE A 645 8.25 0.95 -9.15
CA ILE A 645 8.97 -0.32 -9.03
C ILE A 645 10.10 -0.28 -10.07
N PRO A 646 11.38 -0.11 -9.68
CA PRO A 646 12.48 -0.14 -10.64
C PRO A 646 12.53 -1.49 -11.36
N GLU A 647 12.86 -1.44 -12.65
CA GLU A 647 13.01 -2.57 -13.60
C GLU A 647 14.00 -3.68 -13.17
N LYS A 648 13.98 -4.17 -11.96
CA LYS A 648 14.76 -5.36 -11.60
C LYS A 648 14.25 -6.63 -12.27
N GLU A 649 12.99 -6.69 -12.68
CA GLU A 649 12.44 -7.86 -13.38
C GLU A 649 12.75 -7.93 -14.87
N GLN A 650 13.10 -6.82 -15.53
CA GLN A 650 13.52 -6.85 -16.93
C GLN A 650 15.00 -7.26 -17.12
N LYS A 651 15.79 -7.34 -16.04
CA LYS A 651 17.18 -7.83 -16.14
C LYS A 651 17.32 -9.33 -16.31
N ASN A 652 16.24 -10.09 -16.20
CA ASN A 652 16.24 -11.52 -16.56
C ASN A 652 15.94 -11.78 -18.05
N ALA A 653 15.56 -10.79 -18.83
CA ALA A 653 15.74 -10.85 -20.28
C ALA A 653 17.22 -10.56 -20.55
N LEU A 654 18.05 -11.59 -20.42
CA LEU A 654 19.45 -11.57 -20.80
C LEU A 654 19.58 -10.91 -22.16
N ASN A 655 20.14 -9.69 -22.19
CA ASN A 655 20.38 -8.98 -23.42
C ASN A 655 21.58 -9.65 -24.09
N LEU A 656 21.34 -10.80 -24.73
CA LEU A 656 22.35 -11.63 -25.38
C LEU A 656 23.20 -10.88 -26.39
N LYS A 657 22.70 -9.74 -26.90
CA LYS A 657 23.47 -8.83 -27.76
C LYS A 657 24.68 -8.15 -27.06
N LYS A 658 24.69 -8.19 -25.72
CA LYS A 658 25.79 -7.64 -24.91
C LYS A 658 26.72 -8.70 -24.32
N VAL A 659 26.42 -9.99 -24.49
CA VAL A 659 27.25 -11.09 -24.00
C VAL A 659 28.27 -11.47 -25.09
N PRO A 660 29.59 -11.37 -24.83
CA PRO A 660 30.58 -11.79 -25.79
C PRO A 660 30.40 -13.25 -26.20
N PRO A 661 30.54 -13.62 -27.50
CA PRO A 661 30.32 -14.99 -27.95
C PRO A 661 31.15 -16.05 -27.20
N GLU A 662 32.28 -15.67 -26.64
CA GLU A 662 33.17 -16.51 -25.87
C GLU A 662 32.64 -16.85 -24.47
N GLU A 663 31.68 -16.06 -23.95
CA GLU A 663 31.07 -16.25 -22.63
C GLU A 663 29.75 -17.03 -22.69
N ILE A 664 29.13 -17.17 -23.86
CA ILE A 664 27.87 -17.90 -24.07
C ILE A 664 27.95 -19.35 -23.55
N PRO A 665 29.01 -20.12 -23.78
CA PRO A 665 29.13 -21.48 -23.25
C PRO A 665 29.20 -21.54 -21.72
N LYS A 666 29.77 -20.54 -21.07
CA LYS A 666 29.83 -20.44 -19.60
C LYS A 666 28.46 -20.11 -19.03
N LEU A 667 27.73 -19.18 -19.68
CA LEU A 667 26.38 -18.80 -19.33
C LEU A 667 25.41 -19.98 -19.44
N ILE A 668 25.50 -20.76 -20.52
CA ILE A 668 24.67 -21.97 -20.69
C ILE A 668 24.94 -22.96 -19.54
N LYS A 669 26.19 -23.19 -19.17
CA LYS A 669 26.54 -24.09 -18.06
C LYS A 669 25.98 -23.57 -16.72
N GLN A 670 25.99 -22.28 -16.50
CA GLN A 670 25.44 -21.68 -15.27
C GLN A 670 23.92 -21.85 -15.24
N LEU A 671 23.22 -21.54 -16.33
CA LEU A 671 21.76 -21.73 -16.44
C LEU A 671 21.37 -23.21 -16.30
N GLU A 672 22.16 -24.17 -16.87
CA GLU A 672 21.94 -25.59 -16.69
C GLU A 672 22.11 -26.04 -15.21
N SER A 673 23.03 -25.41 -14.49
CA SER A 673 23.22 -25.66 -13.04
C SER A 673 22.04 -25.12 -12.24
N GLU A 674 21.58 -23.90 -12.54
CA GLU A 674 20.42 -23.28 -11.89
C GLU A 674 19.11 -24.06 -12.20
N MET A 675 18.94 -24.50 -13.43
CA MET A 675 17.81 -25.36 -13.81
C MET A 675 17.76 -26.66 -13.02
N LYS A 676 18.91 -27.32 -12.85
CA LYS A 676 19.00 -28.55 -12.05
C LYS A 676 18.73 -28.28 -10.57
N LEU A 677 19.18 -27.16 -10.05
CA LEU A 677 18.92 -26.75 -8.67
C LEU A 677 17.43 -26.45 -8.46
N ALA A 678 16.82 -25.70 -9.37
CA ALA A 678 15.38 -25.43 -9.34
C ALA A 678 14.56 -26.73 -9.43
N ALA A 679 14.95 -27.67 -10.30
CA ALA A 679 14.30 -28.97 -10.38
C ALA A 679 14.47 -29.82 -9.10
N ALA A 680 15.64 -29.78 -8.47
CA ALA A 680 15.89 -30.45 -7.18
C ALA A 680 15.08 -29.85 -6.03
N ASN A 681 14.82 -28.54 -6.09
CA ASN A 681 13.98 -27.81 -5.13
C ASN A 681 12.48 -27.91 -5.44
N LEU A 682 12.06 -28.71 -6.45
CA LEU A 682 10.67 -28.87 -6.91
C LEU A 682 10.04 -27.59 -7.50
N GLU A 683 10.85 -26.59 -7.88
CA GLU A 683 10.43 -25.36 -8.58
C GLU A 683 10.26 -25.64 -10.09
N PHE A 684 9.27 -26.47 -10.47
CA PHE A 684 9.15 -26.98 -11.82
C PHE A 684 8.89 -25.91 -12.89
N GLU A 685 8.15 -24.84 -12.57
CA GLU A 685 7.90 -23.73 -13.49
C GLU A 685 9.19 -22.95 -13.79
N ARG A 686 10.00 -22.69 -12.76
CA ARG A 686 11.30 -22.03 -12.90
C ARG A 686 12.27 -22.90 -13.68
N ALA A 687 12.30 -24.19 -13.39
CA ALA A 687 13.13 -25.16 -14.14
C ALA A 687 12.72 -25.22 -15.62
N ALA A 688 11.41 -25.17 -15.94
CA ALA A 688 10.90 -25.12 -17.29
C ALA A 688 11.29 -23.81 -18.01
N SER A 689 11.14 -22.66 -17.35
CA SER A 689 11.55 -21.34 -17.89
C SER A 689 13.04 -21.27 -18.20
N LEU A 690 13.87 -21.81 -17.31
CA LEU A 690 15.32 -21.88 -17.53
C LEU A 690 15.69 -22.83 -18.67
N ARG A 691 15.00 -23.97 -18.82
CA ARG A 691 15.18 -24.89 -19.95
C ARG A 691 14.84 -24.20 -21.27
N ASP A 692 13.71 -23.53 -21.34
CA ASP A 692 13.25 -22.84 -22.56
C ASP A 692 14.21 -21.72 -22.94
N LEU A 693 14.74 -20.98 -21.96
CA LEU A 693 15.78 -19.97 -22.15
C LEU A 693 17.10 -20.56 -22.69
N ILE A 694 17.53 -21.71 -22.14
CA ILE A 694 18.72 -22.43 -22.62
C ILE A 694 18.53 -22.89 -24.07
N ASP A 695 17.35 -23.39 -24.43
CA ASP A 695 17.04 -23.83 -25.77
C ASP A 695 16.96 -22.66 -26.76
N ASP A 696 16.43 -21.50 -26.38
CA ASP A 696 16.44 -20.27 -27.17
C ASP A 696 17.85 -19.76 -27.42
N ILE A 697 18.73 -19.80 -26.40
CA ILE A 697 20.14 -19.43 -26.55
C ILE A 697 20.87 -20.39 -27.50
N LYS A 698 20.67 -21.70 -27.31
CA LYS A 698 21.29 -22.75 -28.15
C LYS A 698 20.80 -22.72 -29.60
N SER A 699 19.55 -22.36 -29.82
CA SER A 699 18.93 -22.30 -31.17
C SER A 699 19.15 -21.00 -31.91
N GLY A 700 19.78 -19.98 -31.27
CA GLY A 700 20.01 -18.66 -31.86
C GLY A 700 18.71 -17.86 -32.11
N LYS A 701 17.59 -18.28 -31.53
CA LYS A 701 16.30 -17.58 -31.62
C LYS A 701 16.22 -16.34 -30.74
N ALA A 702 17.07 -16.22 -29.74
CA ALA A 702 17.13 -15.10 -28.83
C ALA A 702 17.61 -13.77 -29.48
N ASP A 703 18.11 -13.82 -30.72
CA ASP A 703 18.48 -12.63 -31.51
C ASP A 703 17.32 -12.01 -32.31
N LYS A 704 16.11 -12.59 -32.26
CA LYS A 704 14.99 -12.20 -33.13
C LYS A 704 13.75 -11.67 -32.39
N LYS A 705 13.83 -11.46 -31.07
CA LYS A 705 12.74 -10.81 -30.31
C LYS A 705 13.13 -9.47 -29.72
#